data_180fb3f44120e0a05b5499833101f73c
#
_entry.id   180fb3f44120e0a05b5499833101f73c
#
_cell.length_a   1.000
_cell.length_b   1.000
_cell.length_c   1.000
_cell.angle_alpha   90.00
_cell.angle_beta   90.00
_cell.angle_gamma   90.00
#
_symmetry.space_group_name_H-M   'P 1'
#
loop_
_entity.id
_entity.type
_entity.pdbx_description
1 polymer ?
#
loop_
_entity_poly.entity_id
_entity_poly.type
_entity_poly.pdbx_seq_one_letter_code
_entity_poly.pdbx_strand_id
1 'polypeptide(L)'
;MAEKKIVVPEILPILPVRDTVLFPGAVLPLTVGRESSLALVNSLQGDEKFLGVVAQLDPRVEDPAAADLHKVGTLAKVHKTVKMPNGNVVIFLEGLQRIQVLDLIGLRPFLQARVQAEPDIIGEADTELEALQRNAQDLFRDVVSHSPQLSDELQSVAMNIDHPGRLTDFIAGTLPSLSTLLRQELIETPSVRKRLESLIRELSKELEVLELRSKIHEQVQEQVSQNQREYLLREQMKAIQKELGESDDSMQEIDELRKKVEDAAMSAEAKKECERELKRLSKMTPASAEYMVSRTYLEWMTSLPWSKSSGSSEIDITKAHEILDEDHYDLEKVKERILDYLAVKKLQPGMKGPILCFIGPPGVGKTSLGKSIARSLGRKFVRIALGGMHDEAEIRGHRRTYIGALPGQIIQGLKRGETNDPVMMLDEVDKLGRDFRGDPSSALMEVLDPEQNNAFRDHYLDVPFDLSKVLFIATANWMDPIPEPLRDRMEIIELPGYTGEEKLHIAYKYLIPKQTAENGIKAGEQIEFTDEGLREIIHSFTREAGVRNLEREIATITRKQARRIAEGKMEKMVVTPEVVREFLGVPKFRTEKEVEERVKRPGVAVGLVWTPVGGDIIFIEATRMRGGKQFTMTGHLGEVMQESMTAALTWTRANGERYGIDPDFFRKQDIHIHVPSGAVPKDGPSAGAAMVTALVSLLSGRPVKDRLAMTGEMTLSGIVLPIGGVKEKVLGAKRAGIKEVLLPADNEPNVVADLTPEILGDIKITYVRTLDEVLEHALQKEAVTPPIVPQPEPKPKRVGPDSPRAIH
;
A
#
# COMPACT_ATOMS: atom_id res chain seq x y z
N MET A 1 -2.70 -55.72 13.55
CA MET A 1 -4.15 -55.93 13.51
C MET A 1 -4.66 -55.51 12.15
N ALA A 2 -5.39 -56.36 11.43
CA ALA A 2 -5.89 -56.01 10.08
C ALA A 2 -6.81 -54.79 10.18
N GLU A 3 -6.51 -53.74 9.42
CA GLU A 3 -7.35 -52.56 9.34
C GLU A 3 -8.73 -52.95 8.81
N LYS A 4 -9.77 -52.76 9.65
CA LYS A 4 -11.15 -52.83 9.17
C LYS A 4 -11.31 -51.75 8.10
N LYS A 5 -11.45 -52.13 6.84
CA LYS A 5 -11.79 -51.22 5.76
C LYS A 5 -13.09 -50.50 6.14
N ILE A 6 -12.99 -49.23 6.47
CA ILE A 6 -14.15 -48.39 6.77
C ILE A 6 -14.86 -48.15 5.42
N VAL A 7 -16.09 -48.60 5.31
CA VAL A 7 -16.91 -48.37 4.12
C VAL A 7 -17.50 -46.96 4.29
N VAL A 8 -17.05 -46.01 3.48
CA VAL A 8 -17.61 -44.65 3.46
C VAL A 8 -19.02 -44.73 2.88
N PRO A 9 -20.07 -44.31 3.61
CA PRO A 9 -21.42 -44.24 3.05
C PRO A 9 -21.47 -43.24 1.88
N GLU A 10 -22.21 -43.60 0.82
CA GLU A 10 -22.30 -42.73 -0.38
C GLU A 10 -22.96 -41.36 -0.07
N ILE A 11 -23.86 -41.34 0.92
CA ILE A 11 -24.56 -40.15 1.38
C ILE A 11 -24.24 -39.92 2.84
N LEU A 12 -23.74 -38.77 3.21
CA LEU A 12 -23.43 -38.35 4.56
C LEU A 12 -24.10 -37.04 4.96
N PRO A 13 -24.56 -36.94 6.23
CA PRO A 13 -24.87 -35.64 6.80
C PRO A 13 -23.59 -34.83 7.00
N ILE A 14 -23.59 -33.58 6.60
CA ILE A 14 -22.41 -32.70 6.67
C ILE A 14 -22.57 -31.70 7.80
N LEU A 15 -21.55 -31.68 8.67
CA LEU A 15 -21.42 -30.70 9.74
C LEU A 15 -20.43 -29.61 9.31
N PRO A 16 -20.90 -28.40 8.99
CA PRO A 16 -20.04 -27.29 8.67
C PRO A 16 -19.37 -26.73 9.94
N VAL A 17 -18.04 -26.57 9.89
CA VAL A 17 -17.23 -26.03 11.00
C VAL A 17 -16.55 -24.72 10.56
N ARG A 18 -16.39 -23.76 11.50
CA ARG A 18 -15.89 -22.40 11.18
C ARG A 18 -14.36 -22.32 11.16
N ASP A 19 -13.75 -22.58 12.31
CA ASP A 19 -12.33 -22.30 12.55
C ASP A 19 -11.55 -23.57 12.88
N THR A 20 -12.02 -24.71 12.44
CA THR A 20 -11.47 -26.00 12.80
C THR A 20 -11.43 -26.93 11.60
N VAL A 21 -10.36 -27.68 11.47
CA VAL A 21 -10.22 -28.77 10.51
C VAL A 21 -9.99 -30.06 11.29
N LEU A 22 -10.84 -31.06 11.07
CA LEU A 22 -10.69 -32.37 11.69
C LEU A 22 -9.81 -33.26 10.81
N PHE A 23 -8.74 -33.76 11.35
CA PHE A 23 -7.87 -34.74 10.66
C PHE A 23 -8.24 -36.18 10.96
N PRO A 24 -7.98 -37.12 10.05
CA PRO A 24 -8.08 -38.54 10.31
C PRO A 24 -7.22 -38.94 11.52
N GLY A 25 -7.78 -39.74 12.42
CA GLY A 25 -7.14 -40.15 13.67
C GLY A 25 -7.20 -39.15 14.83
N ALA A 26 -7.65 -37.91 14.57
CA ALA A 26 -7.81 -36.93 15.62
C ALA A 26 -9.16 -37.08 16.34
N VAL A 27 -9.16 -36.87 17.65
CA VAL A 27 -10.39 -36.78 18.46
C VAL A 27 -10.58 -35.37 18.93
N LEU A 28 -11.71 -34.75 18.55
CA LEU A 28 -11.96 -33.36 18.82
C LEU A 28 -13.35 -33.13 19.45
N PRO A 29 -13.45 -32.42 20.58
CA PRO A 29 -14.72 -31.92 21.09
C PRO A 29 -15.18 -30.71 20.28
N LEU A 30 -16.37 -30.72 19.70
CA LEU A 30 -16.98 -29.59 19.01
C LEU A 30 -18.26 -29.15 19.69
N THR A 31 -18.41 -27.86 19.90
CA THR A 31 -19.65 -27.26 20.40
C THR A 31 -20.57 -26.93 19.24
N VAL A 32 -21.74 -27.51 19.24
CA VAL A 32 -22.77 -27.33 18.21
C VAL A 32 -23.90 -26.48 18.81
N GLY A 33 -24.20 -25.36 18.15
CA GLY A 33 -25.23 -24.41 18.60
C GLY A 33 -26.19 -23.95 17.50
N ARG A 34 -25.87 -24.18 16.21
CA ARG A 34 -26.77 -23.83 15.09
C ARG A 34 -27.96 -24.80 15.00
N GLU A 35 -29.13 -24.30 14.68
CA GLU A 35 -30.34 -25.12 14.55
C GLU A 35 -30.19 -26.27 13.56
N SER A 36 -29.62 -26.02 12.38
CA SER A 36 -29.36 -27.05 11.37
C SER A 36 -28.38 -28.13 11.87
N SER A 37 -27.31 -27.69 12.53
CA SER A 37 -26.30 -28.63 13.11
C SER A 37 -26.84 -29.40 14.30
N LEU A 38 -27.71 -28.81 15.14
CA LEU A 38 -28.39 -29.49 16.23
C LEU A 38 -29.39 -30.53 15.69
N ALA A 39 -30.14 -30.20 14.63
CA ALA A 39 -31.02 -31.14 13.95
C ALA A 39 -30.24 -32.32 13.38
N LEU A 40 -29.06 -32.07 12.79
CA LEU A 40 -28.17 -33.14 12.33
C LEU A 40 -27.75 -34.07 13.47
N VAL A 41 -27.23 -33.50 14.56
CA VAL A 41 -26.75 -34.32 15.71
C VAL A 41 -27.90 -35.12 16.33
N ASN A 42 -29.10 -34.57 16.41
CA ASN A 42 -30.27 -35.26 16.93
C ASN A 42 -30.81 -36.34 15.99
N SER A 43 -30.54 -36.21 14.68
CA SER A 43 -30.98 -37.24 13.69
C SER A 43 -30.11 -38.48 13.64
N LEU A 44 -28.91 -38.44 14.24
CA LEU A 44 -27.98 -39.56 14.25
C LEU A 44 -28.49 -40.69 15.17
N GLN A 45 -29.12 -41.71 14.58
CA GLN A 45 -29.65 -42.90 15.28
C GLN A 45 -28.81 -44.13 14.94
N GLY A 46 -28.69 -45.05 15.89
CA GLY A 46 -27.96 -46.33 15.73
C GLY A 46 -26.60 -46.34 16.41
N ASP A 47 -25.91 -47.51 16.33
CA ASP A 47 -24.62 -47.79 16.97
C ASP A 47 -23.45 -47.14 16.19
N GLU A 48 -23.58 -46.91 14.91
CA GLU A 48 -22.56 -46.28 14.06
C GLU A 48 -23.06 -44.89 13.59
N LYS A 49 -22.64 -43.87 14.33
CA LYS A 49 -23.01 -42.46 14.06
C LYS A 49 -21.92 -41.75 13.23
N PHE A 50 -22.07 -41.78 11.91
CA PHE A 50 -21.12 -41.15 10.99
C PHE A 50 -21.67 -39.82 10.47
N LEU A 51 -20.79 -38.85 10.28
CA LEU A 51 -21.03 -37.58 9.64
C LEU A 51 -19.77 -37.09 8.91
N GLY A 52 -19.93 -36.20 7.95
CA GLY A 52 -18.82 -35.51 7.33
C GLY A 52 -18.58 -34.13 7.99
N VAL A 53 -17.37 -33.88 8.42
CA VAL A 53 -16.94 -32.58 8.95
C VAL A 53 -16.24 -31.81 7.84
N VAL A 54 -16.76 -30.63 7.49
CA VAL A 54 -16.24 -29.82 6.41
C VAL A 54 -16.09 -28.38 6.87
N ALA A 55 -14.92 -27.76 6.63
CA ALA A 55 -14.67 -26.39 7.00
C ALA A 55 -15.38 -25.41 6.05
N GLN A 56 -15.78 -24.24 6.59
CA GLN A 56 -16.34 -23.15 5.81
C GLN A 56 -15.23 -22.32 5.16
N LEU A 57 -15.48 -21.82 3.96
CA LEU A 57 -14.59 -20.87 3.27
C LEU A 57 -14.55 -19.50 3.96
N ASP A 58 -15.71 -19.02 4.43
CA ASP A 58 -15.79 -17.82 5.27
C ASP A 58 -16.45 -18.15 6.62
N PRO A 59 -15.71 -18.07 7.73
CA PRO A 59 -16.23 -18.36 9.07
C PRO A 59 -17.40 -17.49 9.51
N ARG A 60 -17.61 -16.32 8.86
CA ARG A 60 -18.66 -15.36 9.21
C ARG A 60 -20.04 -15.74 8.70
N VAL A 61 -20.13 -16.66 7.75
CA VAL A 61 -21.41 -17.12 7.20
C VAL A 61 -22.13 -17.93 8.26
N GLU A 62 -23.32 -17.51 8.64
CA GLU A 62 -24.11 -18.22 9.67
C GLU A 62 -24.76 -19.49 9.14
N ASP A 63 -25.35 -19.47 7.94
CA ASP A 63 -25.99 -20.61 7.27
C ASP A 63 -25.27 -20.90 5.94
N PRO A 64 -24.21 -21.72 5.95
CA PRO A 64 -23.40 -21.96 4.77
C PRO A 64 -24.17 -22.79 3.74
N ALA A 65 -24.12 -22.30 2.48
CA ALA A 65 -24.58 -23.02 1.31
C ALA A 65 -23.45 -23.90 0.72
N ALA A 66 -23.73 -24.63 -0.37
CA ALA A 66 -22.72 -25.45 -1.04
C ALA A 66 -21.45 -24.71 -1.46
N ALA A 67 -21.62 -23.45 -1.89
CA ALA A 67 -20.52 -22.61 -2.36
C ALA A 67 -19.64 -22.09 -1.22
N ASP A 68 -20.11 -22.17 0.02
CA ASP A 68 -19.41 -21.63 1.20
C ASP A 68 -18.60 -22.70 1.94
N LEU A 69 -18.57 -23.93 1.41
CA LEU A 69 -17.88 -25.07 2.01
C LEU A 69 -16.69 -25.51 1.17
N HIS A 70 -15.65 -25.95 1.86
CA HIS A 70 -14.55 -26.63 1.20
C HIS A 70 -14.99 -27.96 0.58
N LYS A 71 -14.28 -28.43 -0.44
CA LYS A 71 -14.63 -29.68 -1.14
C LYS A 71 -14.10 -30.94 -0.46
N VAL A 72 -13.12 -30.80 0.39
CA VAL A 72 -12.50 -31.89 1.13
C VAL A 72 -12.73 -31.72 2.62
N GLY A 73 -13.14 -32.74 3.26
CA GLY A 73 -13.33 -32.81 4.71
C GLY A 73 -13.00 -34.20 5.26
N THR A 74 -13.53 -34.50 6.44
CA THR A 74 -13.25 -35.79 7.13
C THR A 74 -14.53 -36.50 7.50
N LEU A 75 -14.61 -37.78 7.17
CA LEU A 75 -15.58 -38.70 7.74
C LEU A 75 -15.30 -38.84 9.23
N ALA A 76 -16.25 -38.52 10.06
CA ALA A 76 -16.11 -38.58 11.51
C ALA A 76 -17.16 -39.50 12.13
N LYS A 77 -16.74 -40.14 13.22
CA LYS A 77 -17.62 -40.93 14.10
C LYS A 77 -17.90 -40.15 15.37
N VAL A 78 -19.17 -40.10 15.78
CA VAL A 78 -19.58 -39.49 17.04
C VAL A 78 -19.48 -40.50 18.17
N HIS A 79 -18.57 -40.28 19.10
CA HIS A 79 -18.40 -41.17 20.29
C HIS A 79 -19.36 -40.81 21.43
N LYS A 80 -19.48 -39.51 21.71
CA LYS A 80 -20.26 -39.04 22.86
C LYS A 80 -20.90 -37.70 22.53
N THR A 81 -22.10 -37.51 23.04
CA THR A 81 -22.84 -36.24 22.94
C THR A 81 -23.21 -35.78 24.35
N VAL A 82 -22.88 -34.55 24.69
CA VAL A 82 -23.15 -33.92 26.00
C VAL A 82 -23.97 -32.67 25.78
N LYS A 83 -25.17 -32.61 26.37
CA LYS A 83 -26.03 -31.42 26.33
C LYS A 83 -25.58 -30.44 27.37
N MET A 84 -25.42 -29.17 26.98
CA MET A 84 -25.04 -28.06 27.86
C MET A 84 -26.29 -27.32 28.37
N PRO A 85 -26.21 -26.67 29.55
CA PRO A 85 -27.36 -25.94 30.11
C PRO A 85 -27.84 -24.75 29.25
N ASN A 86 -26.98 -24.23 28.37
CA ASN A 86 -27.29 -23.11 27.44
C ASN A 86 -27.97 -23.58 26.15
N GLY A 87 -28.37 -24.85 26.02
CA GLY A 87 -29.00 -25.41 24.83
C GLY A 87 -28.05 -25.90 23.76
N ASN A 88 -26.75 -25.59 23.84
CA ASN A 88 -25.73 -26.12 22.95
C ASN A 88 -25.41 -27.61 23.27
N VAL A 89 -24.86 -28.28 22.27
CA VAL A 89 -24.46 -29.69 22.39
C VAL A 89 -22.97 -29.80 22.09
N VAL A 90 -22.22 -30.44 23.01
CA VAL A 90 -20.81 -30.79 22.76
C VAL A 90 -20.76 -32.23 22.24
N ILE A 91 -20.19 -32.43 21.09
CA ILE A 91 -20.00 -33.73 20.47
C ILE A 91 -18.51 -34.05 20.41
N PHE A 92 -18.15 -35.29 20.74
CA PHE A 92 -16.79 -35.80 20.63
C PHE A 92 -16.70 -36.59 19.33
N LEU A 93 -15.93 -36.08 18.41
CA LEU A 93 -15.76 -36.63 17.06
C LEU A 93 -14.38 -37.27 16.92
N GLU A 94 -14.34 -38.45 16.35
CA GLU A 94 -13.11 -39.08 15.87
C GLU A 94 -13.09 -39.00 14.34
N GLY A 95 -12.07 -38.38 13.78
CA GLY A 95 -11.81 -38.35 12.34
C GLY A 95 -11.37 -39.77 11.89
N LEU A 96 -11.98 -40.27 10.84
CA LEU A 96 -11.68 -41.63 10.36
C LEU A 96 -10.94 -41.64 9.04
N GLN A 97 -11.42 -40.89 8.06
CA GLN A 97 -10.87 -40.87 6.69
C GLN A 97 -11.22 -39.56 5.96
N ARG A 98 -10.38 -39.17 5.03
CA ARG A 98 -10.67 -38.05 4.13
C ARG A 98 -11.81 -38.39 3.20
N ILE A 99 -12.66 -37.39 2.96
CA ILE A 99 -13.78 -37.50 2.03
C ILE A 99 -13.79 -36.26 1.11
N GLN A 100 -14.07 -36.46 -0.15
CA GLN A 100 -14.39 -35.44 -1.11
C GLN A 100 -15.90 -35.29 -1.22
N VAL A 101 -16.41 -34.08 -1.07
CA VAL A 101 -17.81 -33.74 -1.28
C VAL A 101 -18.02 -33.53 -2.77
N LEU A 102 -18.85 -34.36 -3.36
CA LEU A 102 -19.16 -34.31 -4.79
C LEU A 102 -20.33 -33.38 -5.05
N ASP A 103 -21.50 -33.68 -4.44
CA ASP A 103 -22.72 -32.91 -4.61
C ASP A 103 -23.51 -32.83 -3.30
N LEU A 104 -24.14 -31.66 -3.04
CA LEU A 104 -25.13 -31.55 -1.96
C LEU A 104 -26.48 -32.01 -2.47
N ILE A 105 -27.07 -32.96 -1.76
CA ILE A 105 -28.35 -33.62 -2.11
C ILE A 105 -29.50 -32.98 -1.34
N GLY A 106 -29.28 -32.56 -0.10
CA GLY A 106 -30.27 -31.97 0.78
C GLY A 106 -29.75 -30.79 1.57
N LEU A 107 -30.57 -29.71 1.66
CA LEU A 107 -30.23 -28.49 2.39
C LEU A 107 -31.01 -28.35 3.70
N ARG A 108 -32.13 -29.04 3.87
CA ARG A 108 -32.97 -29.00 5.09
C ARG A 108 -33.44 -30.41 5.49
N PRO A 109 -33.52 -30.72 6.82
CA PRO A 109 -33.26 -29.85 7.98
C PRO A 109 -31.77 -29.63 8.27
N PHE A 110 -30.87 -30.35 7.62
CA PHE A 110 -29.41 -30.23 7.69
C PHE A 110 -28.78 -30.59 6.34
N LEU A 111 -27.54 -30.23 6.15
CA LEU A 111 -26.81 -30.49 4.91
C LEU A 111 -26.55 -31.98 4.73
N GLN A 112 -26.85 -32.52 3.55
CA GLN A 112 -26.51 -33.88 3.15
C GLN A 112 -25.78 -33.86 1.83
N ALA A 113 -24.69 -34.58 1.71
CA ALA A 113 -23.88 -34.61 0.52
C ALA A 113 -23.60 -36.06 0.07
N ARG A 114 -23.45 -36.20 -1.24
CA ARG A 114 -22.78 -37.35 -1.83
C ARG A 114 -21.28 -37.16 -1.66
N VAL A 115 -20.65 -38.17 -1.08
CA VAL A 115 -19.21 -38.12 -0.77
C VAL A 115 -18.49 -39.33 -1.35
N GLN A 116 -17.21 -39.15 -1.60
CA GLN A 116 -16.31 -40.20 -2.01
C GLN A 116 -15.09 -40.21 -1.10
N ALA A 117 -14.60 -41.43 -0.78
CA ALA A 117 -13.34 -41.55 -0.05
C ALA A 117 -12.19 -41.00 -0.88
N GLU A 118 -11.36 -40.19 -0.25
CA GLU A 118 -10.14 -39.64 -0.88
C GLU A 118 -8.92 -40.32 -0.23
N PRO A 119 -8.33 -41.35 -0.87
CA PRO A 119 -7.19 -42.07 -0.32
C PRO A 119 -5.91 -41.25 -0.42
N ASP A 120 -5.02 -41.49 0.54
CA ASP A 120 -3.67 -40.94 0.50
C ASP A 120 -2.88 -41.48 -0.70
N ILE A 121 -2.20 -40.60 -1.42
CA ILE A 121 -1.26 -40.96 -2.47
C ILE A 121 0.14 -41.01 -1.86
N ILE A 122 0.62 -42.25 -1.60
CA ILE A 122 1.90 -42.49 -0.90
C ILE A 122 3.03 -42.70 -1.91
N GLY A 123 2.87 -42.71 -3.19
CA GLY A 123 3.96 -42.97 -4.11
C GLY A 123 4.65 -44.33 -3.90
N GLU A 124 5.71 -44.62 -4.66
CA GLU A 124 6.58 -45.76 -4.35
C GLU A 124 7.38 -45.44 -3.07
N ALA A 125 7.53 -46.43 -2.20
CA ALA A 125 8.31 -46.35 -0.97
C ALA A 125 9.78 -46.09 -1.35
N ASP A 126 10.21 -44.88 -1.18
CA ASP A 126 11.56 -44.42 -1.53
C ASP A 126 12.25 -43.86 -0.26
N THR A 127 13.59 -43.97 -0.25
CA THR A 127 14.43 -43.49 0.86
C THR A 127 14.21 -42.03 1.20
N GLU A 128 13.69 -41.23 0.25
CA GLU A 128 13.43 -39.79 0.43
C GLU A 128 12.15 -39.56 1.26
N LEU A 129 11.10 -40.37 1.08
CA LEU A 129 9.90 -40.29 1.88
C LEU A 129 10.16 -40.68 3.34
N GLU A 130 10.99 -41.76 3.57
CA GLU A 130 11.41 -42.11 4.91
C GLU A 130 12.25 -41.01 5.58
N ALA A 131 13.13 -40.36 4.82
CA ALA A 131 13.92 -39.24 5.32
C ALA A 131 13.05 -38.04 5.72
N LEU A 132 12.04 -37.70 4.91
CA LEU A 132 11.07 -36.65 5.22
C LEU A 132 10.25 -37.00 6.47
N GLN A 133 9.82 -38.26 6.60
CA GLN A 133 9.09 -38.73 7.77
C GLN A 133 9.93 -38.55 9.04
N ARG A 134 11.17 -39.03 9.05
CA ARG A 134 12.09 -38.89 10.19
C ARG A 134 12.36 -37.45 10.55
N ASN A 135 12.59 -36.61 9.51
CA ASN A 135 12.81 -35.19 9.73
C ASN A 135 11.58 -34.51 10.36
N ALA A 136 10.37 -34.87 9.93
CA ALA A 136 9.14 -34.36 10.54
C ALA A 136 8.98 -34.80 12.00
N GLN A 137 9.35 -36.08 12.33
CA GLN A 137 9.34 -36.57 13.69
C GLN A 137 10.34 -35.85 14.59
N ASP A 138 11.58 -35.66 14.12
CA ASP A 138 12.63 -34.94 14.86
C ASP A 138 12.25 -33.47 15.10
N LEU A 139 11.83 -32.78 14.07
CA LEU A 139 11.39 -31.38 14.23
C LEU A 139 10.18 -31.24 15.16
N PHE A 140 9.21 -32.16 15.06
CA PHE A 140 8.07 -32.13 15.97
C PHE A 140 8.46 -32.41 17.41
N ARG A 141 9.37 -33.34 17.65
CA ARG A 141 9.96 -33.58 18.98
C ARG A 141 10.60 -32.31 19.53
N ASP A 142 11.40 -31.62 18.71
CA ASP A 142 12.12 -30.42 19.12
C ASP A 142 11.14 -29.26 19.38
N VAL A 143 10.09 -29.11 18.58
CA VAL A 143 9.00 -28.15 18.82
C VAL A 143 8.26 -28.46 20.13
N VAL A 144 7.91 -29.69 20.39
CA VAL A 144 7.23 -30.08 21.65
C VAL A 144 8.11 -29.81 22.85
N SER A 145 9.42 -30.09 22.78
CA SER A 145 10.36 -29.82 23.88
C SER A 145 10.53 -28.34 24.22
N HIS A 146 10.31 -27.46 23.27
CA HIS A 146 10.43 -26.02 23.45
C HIS A 146 9.08 -25.32 23.70
N SER A 147 7.96 -26.02 23.50
CA SER A 147 6.62 -25.46 23.61
C SER A 147 5.98 -25.75 24.95
N PRO A 148 5.68 -24.71 25.78
CA PRO A 148 5.00 -24.92 27.08
C PRO A 148 3.53 -25.34 26.94
N GLN A 149 2.98 -25.29 25.74
CA GLN A 149 1.56 -25.61 25.46
C GLN A 149 1.33 -27.06 25.02
N LEU A 150 2.38 -27.79 24.67
CA LEU A 150 2.33 -29.16 24.20
C LEU A 150 2.83 -30.14 25.29
N SER A 151 2.13 -31.26 25.46
CA SER A 151 2.55 -32.29 26.41
C SER A 151 3.68 -33.12 25.85
N ASP A 152 4.67 -33.44 26.66
CA ASP A 152 5.81 -34.32 26.29
C ASP A 152 5.38 -35.71 25.79
N GLU A 153 4.20 -36.16 26.16
CA GLU A 153 3.64 -37.43 25.69
C GLU A 153 3.45 -37.50 24.19
N LEU A 154 3.21 -36.34 23.55
CA LEU A 154 3.00 -36.21 22.10
C LEU A 154 4.23 -36.61 21.29
N GLN A 155 5.44 -36.40 21.84
CA GLN A 155 6.69 -36.87 21.23
C GLN A 155 6.66 -38.40 21.05
N SER A 156 6.31 -39.09 22.13
CA SER A 156 6.27 -40.57 22.12
C SER A 156 5.23 -41.08 21.13
N VAL A 157 4.09 -40.41 21.04
CA VAL A 157 3.04 -40.81 20.09
C VAL A 157 3.51 -40.62 18.64
N ALA A 158 4.10 -39.46 18.30
CA ALA A 158 4.58 -39.16 16.96
C ALA A 158 5.69 -40.14 16.51
N MET A 159 6.61 -40.48 17.41
CA MET A 159 7.71 -41.42 17.12
C MET A 159 7.22 -42.84 16.87
N ASN A 160 6.06 -43.26 17.40
CA ASN A 160 5.48 -44.55 17.20
C ASN A 160 4.50 -44.65 16.00
N ILE A 161 4.36 -43.61 15.23
CA ILE A 161 3.53 -43.62 14.02
C ILE A 161 4.38 -43.97 12.79
N ASP A 162 4.25 -45.22 12.34
CA ASP A 162 5.01 -45.74 11.18
C ASP A 162 4.48 -45.25 9.83
N HIS A 163 3.17 -44.94 9.75
CA HIS A 163 2.56 -44.53 8.50
C HIS A 163 2.70 -43.01 8.25
N PRO A 164 3.39 -42.57 7.16
CA PRO A 164 3.73 -41.18 6.95
C PRO A 164 2.50 -40.25 6.80
N GLY A 165 1.38 -40.78 6.24
CA GLY A 165 0.13 -40.04 6.13
C GLY A 165 -0.52 -39.78 7.48
N ARG A 166 -0.52 -40.80 8.36
CA ARG A 166 -1.05 -40.66 9.73
C ARG A 166 -0.19 -39.75 10.59
N LEU A 167 1.12 -39.76 10.37
CA LEU A 167 2.04 -38.85 11.05
C LEU A 167 1.74 -37.39 10.69
N THR A 168 1.57 -37.09 9.42
CA THR A 168 1.22 -35.72 8.99
C THR A 168 -0.11 -35.28 9.58
N ASP A 169 -1.11 -36.15 9.59
CA ASP A 169 -2.43 -35.83 10.13
C ASP A 169 -2.39 -35.60 11.64
N PHE A 170 -1.62 -36.43 12.35
CA PHE A 170 -1.42 -36.32 13.79
C PHE A 170 -0.74 -34.97 14.15
N ILE A 171 0.38 -34.64 13.49
CA ILE A 171 1.11 -33.40 13.75
C ILE A 171 0.24 -32.20 13.41
N ALA A 172 -0.39 -32.18 12.21
CA ALA A 172 -1.25 -31.10 11.77
C ALA A 172 -2.47 -30.87 12.67
N GLY A 173 -3.03 -31.96 13.23
CA GLY A 173 -4.15 -31.89 14.17
C GLY A 173 -3.74 -31.43 15.58
N THR A 174 -2.48 -31.64 15.96
CA THR A 174 -1.98 -31.38 17.31
C THR A 174 -1.31 -30.01 17.46
N LEU A 175 -0.69 -29.49 16.41
CA LEU A 175 0.10 -28.25 16.45
C LEU A 175 -0.80 -27.00 16.50
N PRO A 176 -0.86 -26.23 17.62
CA PRO A 176 -1.78 -25.12 17.75
C PRO A 176 -1.41 -23.89 16.90
N SER A 177 -0.14 -23.75 16.52
CA SER A 177 0.36 -22.63 15.72
C SER A 177 -0.06 -22.68 14.25
N LEU A 178 -0.55 -23.80 13.73
CA LEU A 178 -1.01 -23.90 12.36
C LEU A 178 -2.33 -23.15 12.15
N SER A 179 -2.35 -22.24 11.19
CA SER A 179 -3.57 -21.55 10.79
C SER A 179 -4.61 -22.51 10.21
N THR A 180 -5.90 -22.16 10.35
CA THR A 180 -7.00 -22.97 9.79
C THR A 180 -6.87 -23.15 8.28
N LEU A 181 -6.38 -22.12 7.58
CA LEU A 181 -6.15 -22.13 6.14
C LEU A 181 -5.09 -23.20 5.76
N LEU A 182 -3.98 -23.24 6.48
CA LEU A 182 -2.92 -24.22 6.22
C LEU A 182 -3.35 -25.64 6.59
N ARG A 183 -4.12 -25.81 7.69
CA ARG A 183 -4.72 -27.10 8.02
C ARG A 183 -5.65 -27.59 6.92
N GLN A 184 -6.42 -26.69 6.32
CA GLN A 184 -7.30 -27.03 5.21
C GLN A 184 -6.51 -27.39 3.95
N GLU A 185 -5.44 -26.68 3.63
CA GLU A 185 -4.53 -27.01 2.52
C GLU A 185 -3.90 -28.41 2.69
N LEU A 186 -3.50 -28.74 3.92
CA LEU A 186 -2.94 -30.05 4.24
C LEU A 186 -3.96 -31.18 4.08
N ILE A 187 -5.22 -30.98 4.46
CA ILE A 187 -6.25 -32.01 4.31
C ILE A 187 -6.71 -32.16 2.86
N GLU A 188 -6.67 -31.10 2.07
CA GLU A 188 -6.98 -31.08 0.63
C GLU A 188 -5.87 -31.66 -0.25
N THR A 189 -4.67 -31.85 0.29
CA THR A 189 -3.53 -32.37 -0.46
C THR A 189 -3.47 -33.91 -0.34
N PRO A 190 -3.80 -34.70 -1.38
CA PRO A 190 -3.77 -36.16 -1.30
C PRO A 190 -2.35 -36.75 -1.22
N SER A 191 -1.36 -36.02 -1.77
CA SER A 191 0.04 -36.48 -1.77
C SER A 191 0.67 -36.32 -0.40
N VAL A 192 0.99 -37.46 0.23
CA VAL A 192 1.63 -37.52 1.56
C VAL A 192 2.98 -36.82 1.55
N ARG A 193 3.75 -36.96 0.49
CA ARG A 193 5.05 -36.28 0.32
C ARG A 193 4.92 -34.75 0.40
N LYS A 194 3.99 -34.18 -0.36
CA LYS A 194 3.77 -32.71 -0.36
C LYS A 194 3.29 -32.21 1.00
N ARG A 195 2.46 -32.98 1.68
CA ARG A 195 2.02 -32.66 3.05
C ARG A 195 3.20 -32.64 4.02
N LEU A 196 4.09 -33.62 3.96
CA LEU A 196 5.30 -33.71 4.80
C LEU A 196 6.21 -32.48 4.54
N GLU A 197 6.47 -32.15 3.27
CA GLU A 197 7.29 -31.02 2.89
C GLU A 197 6.73 -29.69 3.42
N SER A 198 5.41 -29.48 3.30
CA SER A 198 4.74 -28.30 3.84
C SER A 198 4.79 -28.25 5.37
N LEU A 199 4.57 -29.39 6.01
CA LEU A 199 4.58 -29.51 7.46
C LEU A 199 6.00 -29.28 8.04
N ILE A 200 7.03 -29.85 7.43
CA ILE A 200 8.44 -29.66 7.81
C ILE A 200 8.81 -28.17 7.76
N ARG A 201 8.37 -27.47 6.72
CA ARG A 201 8.64 -26.02 6.58
C ARG A 201 8.02 -25.23 7.75
N GLU A 202 6.80 -25.55 8.12
CA GLU A 202 6.13 -24.86 9.23
C GLU A 202 6.69 -25.27 10.60
N LEU A 203 7.04 -26.54 10.79
CA LEU A 203 7.72 -26.98 12.01
C LEU A 203 9.07 -26.28 12.20
N SER A 204 9.83 -26.10 11.11
CA SER A 204 11.11 -25.39 11.17
C SER A 204 10.95 -23.93 11.57
N LYS A 205 9.94 -23.25 11.04
CA LYS A 205 9.63 -21.86 11.44
C LYS A 205 9.19 -21.77 12.90
N GLU A 206 8.32 -22.69 13.34
CA GLU A 206 7.85 -22.72 14.71
C GLU A 206 8.99 -22.95 15.69
N LEU A 207 9.90 -23.86 15.36
CA LEU A 207 11.09 -24.14 16.17
C LEU A 207 11.97 -22.90 16.30
N GLU A 208 12.23 -22.21 15.19
CA GLU A 208 13.03 -20.97 15.21
C GLU A 208 12.43 -19.90 16.11
N VAL A 209 11.10 -19.74 16.07
CA VAL A 209 10.36 -18.80 16.94
C VAL A 209 10.46 -19.20 18.40
N LEU A 210 10.31 -20.49 18.71
CA LEU A 210 10.38 -21.01 20.08
C LEU A 210 11.80 -20.89 20.66
N GLU A 211 12.84 -21.18 19.88
CA GLU A 211 14.23 -21.00 20.27
C GLU A 211 14.56 -19.52 20.55
N LEU A 212 14.09 -18.62 19.69
CA LEU A 212 14.28 -17.18 19.88
C LEU A 212 13.58 -16.70 21.15
N ARG A 213 12.38 -17.19 21.41
CA ARG A 213 11.61 -16.90 22.63
C ARG A 213 12.32 -17.41 23.88
N SER A 214 12.91 -18.61 23.83
CA SER A 214 13.69 -19.18 24.92
C SER A 214 14.93 -18.34 25.23
N LYS A 215 15.68 -17.94 24.20
CA LYS A 215 16.86 -17.05 24.35
C LYS A 215 16.50 -15.70 24.96
N ILE A 216 15.39 -15.11 24.52
CA ILE A 216 14.89 -13.85 25.08
C ILE A 216 14.50 -14.05 26.56
N HIS A 217 13.86 -15.16 26.88
CA HIS A 217 13.46 -15.46 28.27
C HIS A 217 14.66 -15.66 29.18
N GLU A 218 15.69 -16.37 28.72
CA GLU A 218 16.94 -16.53 29.45
C GLU A 218 17.65 -15.19 29.68
N GLN A 219 17.72 -14.35 28.65
CA GLN A 219 18.31 -13.00 28.76
C GLN A 219 17.53 -12.11 29.74
N VAL A 220 16.20 -12.18 29.72
CA VAL A 220 15.36 -11.44 30.66
C VAL A 220 15.54 -11.97 32.08
N GLN A 221 15.66 -13.27 32.27
CA GLN A 221 15.85 -13.91 33.58
C GLN A 221 17.25 -13.62 34.16
N GLU A 222 18.28 -13.61 33.29
CA GLU A 222 19.63 -13.14 33.68
C GLU A 222 19.62 -11.66 34.08
N GLN A 223 18.94 -10.78 33.31
CA GLN A 223 18.78 -9.37 33.65
C GLN A 223 17.99 -9.17 34.94
N VAL A 224 16.94 -9.94 35.16
CA VAL A 224 16.15 -9.88 36.43
C VAL A 224 16.98 -10.34 37.61
N SER A 225 17.79 -11.40 37.48
CA SER A 225 18.68 -11.87 38.55
C SER A 225 19.83 -10.88 38.81
N GLN A 226 20.38 -10.25 37.76
CA GLN A 226 21.33 -9.16 37.89
C GLN A 226 20.70 -7.94 38.56
N ASN A 227 19.49 -7.55 38.18
CA ASN A 227 18.76 -6.44 38.80
C ASN A 227 18.41 -6.72 40.26
N GLN A 228 18.03 -7.94 40.62
CA GLN A 228 17.81 -8.31 42.04
C GLN A 228 19.10 -8.26 42.86
N ARG A 229 20.22 -8.70 42.31
CA ARG A 229 21.53 -8.61 42.95
C ARG A 229 21.99 -7.16 43.05
N GLU A 230 21.77 -6.37 42.02
CA GLU A 230 22.04 -4.93 42.03
C GLU A 230 21.11 -4.18 43.00
N TYR A 231 19.87 -4.59 43.14
CA TYR A 231 18.94 -4.04 44.13
C TYR A 231 19.42 -4.32 45.55
N LEU A 232 19.83 -5.56 45.83
CA LEU A 232 20.37 -5.91 47.19
C LEU A 232 21.65 -5.17 47.50
N LEU A 233 22.53 -5.02 46.51
CA LEU A 233 23.78 -4.23 46.65
C LEU A 233 23.46 -2.73 46.78
N ARG A 234 22.44 -2.21 46.09
CA ARG A 234 21.95 -0.84 46.24
C ARG A 234 21.31 -0.59 47.60
N GLU A 235 20.56 -1.55 48.12
CA GLU A 235 19.97 -1.45 49.46
C GLU A 235 21.07 -1.45 50.52
N GLN A 236 22.08 -2.29 50.39
CA GLN A 236 23.28 -2.26 51.25
C GLN A 236 24.05 -0.96 51.06
N MET A 237 24.25 -0.48 49.85
CA MET A 237 24.85 0.82 49.57
C MET A 237 24.05 1.98 50.16
N LYS A 238 22.70 1.96 50.07
CA LYS A 238 21.81 2.94 50.70
C LYS A 238 21.92 2.93 52.23
N ALA A 239 22.02 1.77 52.85
CA ALA A 239 22.21 1.66 54.27
C ALA A 239 23.58 2.30 54.67
N ILE A 240 24.63 2.05 53.87
CA ILE A 240 25.97 2.63 54.07
C ILE A 240 25.98 4.12 53.74
N GLN A 241 25.27 4.57 52.65
CA GLN A 241 25.13 5.98 52.28
C GLN A 241 24.33 6.78 53.31
N LYS A 242 23.31 6.13 53.93
CA LYS A 242 22.53 6.74 55.03
C LYS A 242 23.38 6.92 56.31
N GLU A 243 24.33 6.03 56.57
CA GLU A 243 25.31 6.18 57.67
C GLU A 243 26.42 7.19 57.33
N LEU A 244 26.74 7.38 56.01
CA LEU A 244 27.77 8.32 55.53
C LEU A 244 27.26 9.71 55.20
N GLY A 245 25.93 9.97 55.24
CA GLY A 245 25.36 11.30 55.02
C GLY A 245 25.13 11.67 53.53
N GLU A 246 25.23 10.71 52.59
CA GLU A 246 25.06 10.94 51.15
C GLU A 246 23.57 10.87 50.70
N SER A 247 22.72 11.65 51.35
CA SER A 247 21.31 11.81 50.87
C SER A 247 21.19 12.96 49.85
N ASP A 248 22.27 13.42 49.25
CA ASP A 248 22.31 14.68 48.49
C ASP A 248 21.90 14.58 47.03
N ASP A 249 22.22 13.48 46.29
CA ASP A 249 22.03 13.43 44.82
C ASP A 249 20.54 13.45 44.39
N SER A 250 19.65 12.74 45.08
CA SER A 250 18.24 12.73 44.70
C SER A 250 17.51 14.03 45.10
N MET A 251 17.94 14.70 46.19
CA MET A 251 17.41 16.02 46.54
C MET A 251 17.90 17.10 45.57
N GLN A 252 19.18 17.03 45.16
CA GLN A 252 19.72 17.95 44.18
C GLN A 252 19.02 17.80 42.82
N GLU A 253 18.72 16.58 42.37
CA GLU A 253 17.97 16.33 41.14
C GLU A 253 16.55 16.92 41.21
N ILE A 254 15.84 16.78 42.32
CA ILE A 254 14.51 17.34 42.51
C ILE A 254 14.55 18.86 42.51
N ASP A 255 15.55 19.45 43.16
CA ASP A 255 15.74 20.90 43.17
C ASP A 255 16.14 21.48 41.82
N GLU A 256 16.92 20.73 41.00
CA GLU A 256 17.18 21.07 39.63
C GLU A 256 15.91 21.03 38.77
N LEU A 257 15.10 19.97 38.89
CA LEU A 257 13.81 19.87 38.20
C LEU A 257 12.87 21.00 38.63
N ARG A 258 12.86 21.37 39.90
CA ARG A 258 12.05 22.52 40.42
C ARG A 258 12.47 23.83 39.75
N LYS A 259 13.78 24.10 39.68
CA LYS A 259 14.32 25.26 38.94
C LYS A 259 13.89 25.27 37.50
N LYS A 260 14.04 24.13 36.82
CA LYS A 260 13.63 23.98 35.42
C LYS A 260 12.12 24.23 35.22
N VAL A 261 11.29 23.80 36.15
CA VAL A 261 9.83 24.08 36.14
C VAL A 261 9.55 25.56 36.32
N GLU A 262 10.28 26.25 37.18
CA GLU A 262 10.15 27.70 37.37
C GLU A 262 10.60 28.51 36.15
N ASP A 263 11.70 28.08 35.52
CA ASP A 263 12.31 28.75 34.35
C ASP A 263 11.54 28.50 33.05
N ALA A 264 10.78 27.41 32.95
CA ALA A 264 10.12 26.99 31.73
C ALA A 264 8.94 27.86 31.28
N ALA A 265 8.53 28.86 32.08
CA ALA A 265 7.47 29.81 31.79
C ALA A 265 6.16 29.14 31.25
N MET A 266 5.74 28.07 31.91
CA MET A 266 4.57 27.25 31.59
C MET A 266 3.25 27.98 31.86
N SER A 267 2.15 27.45 31.28
CA SER A 267 0.80 27.88 31.67
C SER A 267 0.54 27.60 33.16
N ALA A 268 -0.40 28.33 33.77
CA ALA A 268 -0.74 28.16 35.19
C ALA A 268 -1.19 26.72 35.50
N GLU A 269 -1.92 26.07 34.58
CA GLU A 269 -2.39 24.70 34.71
C GLU A 269 -1.23 23.71 34.62
N ALA A 270 -0.35 23.87 33.64
CA ALA A 270 0.83 23.05 33.49
C ALA A 270 1.79 23.15 34.67
N LYS A 271 2.02 24.37 35.18
CA LYS A 271 2.84 24.60 36.35
C LYS A 271 2.29 23.92 37.60
N LYS A 272 0.97 24.02 37.82
CA LYS A 272 0.28 23.36 38.96
C LYS A 272 0.43 21.84 38.88
N GLU A 273 0.30 21.25 37.69
CA GLU A 273 0.48 19.80 37.52
C GLU A 273 1.95 19.37 37.72
N CYS A 274 2.91 20.14 37.22
CA CYS A 274 4.32 19.89 37.50
C CYS A 274 4.66 19.99 39.00
N GLU A 275 4.13 20.99 39.71
CA GLU A 275 4.32 21.11 41.15
C GLU A 275 3.72 19.93 41.92
N ARG A 276 2.57 19.43 41.46
CA ARG A 276 1.93 18.24 42.03
C ARG A 276 2.80 16.99 41.81
N GLU A 277 3.31 16.80 40.59
CA GLU A 277 4.20 15.67 40.32
C GLU A 277 5.56 15.78 40.97
N LEU A 278 6.14 16.98 41.10
CA LEU A 278 7.35 17.19 41.89
C LEU A 278 7.14 16.81 43.37
N LYS A 279 6.00 17.21 43.96
CA LYS A 279 5.64 16.82 45.31
C LYS A 279 5.39 15.33 45.47
N ARG A 280 4.94 14.65 44.38
CA ARG A 280 4.79 13.21 44.34
C ARG A 280 6.17 12.53 44.27
N LEU A 281 7.02 13.01 43.34
CA LEU A 281 8.36 12.51 43.09
C LEU A 281 9.22 12.57 44.37
N SER A 282 9.13 13.69 45.13
CA SER A 282 9.88 13.86 46.43
C SER A 282 9.51 12.83 47.49
N LYS A 283 8.37 12.15 47.38
CA LYS A 283 7.92 11.11 48.31
C LYS A 283 8.17 9.70 47.82
N MET A 284 8.61 9.53 46.57
CA MET A 284 8.85 8.24 45.95
C MET A 284 10.29 7.77 46.20
N THR A 285 10.45 6.45 46.21
CA THR A 285 11.78 5.85 46.23
C THR A 285 12.39 5.89 44.84
N PRO A 286 13.61 6.37 44.64
CA PRO A 286 14.24 6.45 43.32
C PRO A 286 14.32 5.12 42.54
N ALA A 287 14.29 4.00 43.26
CA ALA A 287 14.30 2.67 42.65
C ALA A 287 12.92 2.19 42.09
N SER A 288 11.83 2.97 42.32
CA SER A 288 10.52 2.57 41.82
C SER A 288 10.34 2.90 40.33
N ALA A 289 9.63 2.03 39.61
CA ALA A 289 9.29 2.28 38.20
C ALA A 289 8.46 3.57 38.03
N GLU A 290 7.61 3.90 39.02
CA GLU A 290 6.80 5.13 39.01
C GLU A 290 7.67 6.41 39.16
N TYR A 291 8.82 6.33 39.83
CA TYR A 291 9.77 7.45 39.93
C TYR A 291 10.28 7.83 38.52
N MET A 292 10.68 6.84 37.73
CA MET A 292 11.17 7.06 36.38
C MET A 292 10.07 7.63 35.46
N VAL A 293 8.81 7.18 35.61
CA VAL A 293 7.66 7.73 34.84
C VAL A 293 7.41 9.20 35.19
N SER A 294 7.35 9.55 36.49
CA SER A 294 7.15 10.93 36.97
C SER A 294 8.32 11.84 36.59
N ARG A 295 9.56 11.34 36.70
CA ARG A 295 10.76 12.06 36.27
C ARG A 295 10.73 12.36 34.77
N THR A 296 10.51 11.34 33.94
CA THR A 296 10.45 11.49 32.48
C THR A 296 9.35 12.47 32.09
N TYR A 297 8.19 12.42 32.75
CA TYR A 297 7.11 13.39 32.54
C TYR A 297 7.58 14.82 32.83
N LEU A 298 8.22 15.08 33.96
CA LEU A 298 8.75 16.40 34.31
C LEU A 298 9.84 16.87 33.34
N GLU A 299 10.71 15.97 32.89
CA GLU A 299 11.70 16.27 31.86
C GLU A 299 11.04 16.66 30.53
N TRP A 300 9.94 16.00 30.13
CA TRP A 300 9.15 16.43 28.98
C TRP A 300 8.56 17.81 29.19
N MET A 301 7.86 18.02 30.29
CA MET A 301 7.20 19.29 30.62
C MET A 301 8.18 20.47 30.64
N THR A 302 9.36 20.29 31.20
CA THR A 302 10.40 21.33 31.29
C THR A 302 11.14 21.57 29.98
N SER A 303 11.18 20.58 29.09
CA SER A 303 11.86 20.69 27.81
C SER A 303 11.02 21.34 26.71
N LEU A 304 9.70 21.50 26.93
CA LEU A 304 8.81 22.09 25.93
C LEU A 304 8.93 23.62 25.90
N PRO A 305 8.86 24.23 24.72
CA PRO A 305 8.94 25.67 24.56
C PRO A 305 7.60 26.37 24.84
N TRP A 306 7.15 26.42 26.10
CA TRP A 306 5.84 26.99 26.48
C TRP A 306 5.65 28.44 26.02
N SER A 307 6.66 29.28 26.20
CA SER A 307 6.63 30.71 25.88
C SER A 307 7.78 31.17 24.97
N LYS A 308 8.72 30.28 24.67
CA LYS A 308 9.92 30.61 23.87
C LYS A 308 9.58 30.70 22.40
N SER A 309 9.51 31.90 21.86
CA SER A 309 9.33 32.20 20.44
C SER A 309 10.66 32.41 19.71
N SER A 310 10.64 32.27 18.38
CA SER A 310 11.81 32.48 17.53
C SER A 310 12.32 33.95 17.49
N GLY A 311 11.59 34.89 18.06
CA GLY A 311 11.98 36.29 18.21
C GLY A 311 11.86 37.16 16.96
N SER A 312 11.50 36.62 15.81
CA SER A 312 11.25 37.42 14.60
C SER A 312 9.79 37.85 14.57
N SER A 313 9.54 39.11 14.91
CA SER A 313 8.18 39.65 15.00
C SER A 313 7.65 40.27 13.71
N GLU A 314 8.51 40.62 12.77
CA GLU A 314 8.11 41.28 11.51
C GLU A 314 8.32 40.36 10.30
N ILE A 315 7.20 40.08 9.61
CA ILE A 315 7.22 39.40 8.32
C ILE A 315 7.65 40.42 7.26
N ASP A 316 8.81 40.22 6.66
CA ASP A 316 9.30 40.99 5.52
C ASP A 316 8.93 40.29 4.22
N ILE A 317 7.93 40.83 3.52
CA ILE A 317 7.42 40.24 2.27
C ILE A 317 8.46 40.33 1.15
N THR A 318 9.26 41.39 1.10
CA THR A 318 10.30 41.54 0.10
C THR A 318 11.38 40.49 0.25
N LYS A 319 11.84 40.28 1.48
CA LYS A 319 12.79 39.25 1.81
C LYS A 319 12.21 37.84 1.58
N ALA A 320 10.93 37.63 1.85
CA ALA A 320 10.25 36.38 1.56
C ALA A 320 10.24 36.05 0.06
N HIS A 321 9.98 37.07 -0.78
CA HIS A 321 10.04 36.97 -2.23
C HIS A 321 11.44 36.58 -2.70
N GLU A 322 12.47 37.28 -2.23
CA GLU A 322 13.87 37.00 -2.58
C GLU A 322 14.25 35.55 -2.20
N ILE A 323 13.88 35.09 -1.03
CA ILE A 323 14.17 33.72 -0.57
C ILE A 323 13.46 32.69 -1.44
N LEU A 324 12.20 32.93 -1.80
CA LEU A 324 11.45 32.01 -2.66
C LEU A 324 12.06 31.94 -4.07
N ASP A 325 12.58 33.06 -4.62
CA ASP A 325 13.23 33.09 -5.92
C ASP A 325 14.63 32.47 -5.91
N GLU A 326 15.34 32.62 -4.79
CA GLU A 326 16.63 31.96 -4.61
C GLU A 326 16.48 30.43 -4.57
N ASP A 327 15.50 29.92 -3.80
CA ASP A 327 15.33 28.50 -3.51
C ASP A 327 14.51 27.75 -4.57
N HIS A 328 13.67 28.45 -5.35
CA HIS A 328 12.73 27.83 -6.31
C HIS A 328 12.81 28.50 -7.67
N TYR A 329 12.97 27.66 -8.69
CA TYR A 329 12.91 28.11 -10.08
C TYR A 329 11.47 28.08 -10.57
N ASP A 330 11.04 29.14 -11.28
CA ASP A 330 9.66 29.31 -11.75
C ASP A 330 8.64 29.25 -10.59
N LEU A 331 7.46 28.73 -10.78
CA LEU A 331 6.37 28.61 -9.80
C LEU A 331 5.77 29.96 -9.38
N GLU A 332 5.76 30.95 -10.27
CA GLU A 332 5.35 32.34 -9.95
C GLU A 332 3.97 32.41 -9.28
N LYS A 333 2.95 31.75 -9.85
CA LYS A 333 1.60 31.68 -9.25
C LYS A 333 1.58 31.11 -7.84
N VAL A 334 2.45 30.13 -7.57
CA VAL A 334 2.59 29.50 -6.25
C VAL A 334 3.25 30.45 -5.26
N LYS A 335 4.32 31.12 -5.70
CA LYS A 335 5.03 32.14 -4.91
C LYS A 335 4.12 33.30 -4.56
N GLU A 336 3.37 33.83 -5.53
CA GLU A 336 2.40 34.91 -5.31
C GLU A 336 1.38 34.52 -4.23
N ARG A 337 0.76 33.32 -4.33
CA ARG A 337 -0.20 32.86 -3.31
C ARG A 337 0.42 32.71 -1.92
N ILE A 338 1.67 32.27 -1.84
CA ILE A 338 2.41 32.17 -0.57
C ILE A 338 2.63 33.58 -0.01
N LEU A 339 3.04 34.52 -0.85
CA LEU A 339 3.28 35.92 -0.44
C LEU A 339 1.99 36.60 -0.01
N ASP A 340 0.88 36.38 -0.71
CA ASP A 340 -0.45 36.87 -0.32
C ASP A 340 -0.84 36.38 1.06
N TYR A 341 -0.68 35.07 1.30
CA TYR A 341 -0.93 34.47 2.60
C TYR A 341 -0.07 35.07 3.71
N LEU A 342 1.23 35.27 3.46
CA LEU A 342 2.15 35.90 4.38
C LEU A 342 1.83 37.39 4.62
N ALA A 343 1.37 38.09 3.60
CA ALA A 343 0.96 39.50 3.70
C ALA A 343 -0.28 39.65 4.59
N VAL A 344 -1.28 38.77 4.42
CA VAL A 344 -2.47 38.78 5.27
C VAL A 344 -2.07 38.47 6.73
N LYS A 345 -1.18 37.50 6.93
CA LYS A 345 -0.69 37.15 8.28
C LYS A 345 0.15 38.28 8.93
N LYS A 346 0.84 39.06 8.12
CA LYS A 346 1.54 40.29 8.57
C LYS A 346 0.56 41.35 9.06
N LEU A 347 -0.50 41.60 8.26
CA LEU A 347 -1.49 42.65 8.56
C LEU A 347 -2.38 42.29 9.75
N GLN A 348 -2.68 41.02 9.93
CA GLN A 348 -3.54 40.52 11.00
C GLN A 348 -2.91 39.27 11.67
N PRO A 349 -1.96 39.44 12.59
CA PRO A 349 -1.23 38.34 13.21
C PRO A 349 -2.11 37.32 13.97
N GLY A 350 -3.29 37.75 14.43
CA GLY A 350 -4.27 36.89 15.13
C GLY A 350 -5.30 36.26 14.20
N MET A 351 -5.17 36.40 12.89
CA MET A 351 -6.12 35.83 11.93
C MET A 351 -6.09 34.30 11.98
N LYS A 352 -7.28 33.75 12.16
CA LYS A 352 -7.57 32.31 12.04
C LYS A 352 -7.75 31.99 10.54
N GLY A 353 -6.65 31.93 9.79
CA GLY A 353 -6.67 31.66 8.35
C GLY A 353 -6.66 30.16 8.04
N PRO A 354 -6.97 29.79 6.78
CA PRO A 354 -6.84 28.42 6.32
C PRO A 354 -5.38 27.94 6.39
N ILE A 355 -5.19 26.65 6.38
CA ILE A 355 -3.87 25.99 6.41
C ILE A 355 -3.37 25.85 4.98
N LEU A 356 -2.16 26.28 4.69
CA LEU A 356 -1.56 26.05 3.38
C LEU A 356 -1.38 24.56 3.12
N CYS A 357 -1.94 24.07 2.03
CA CYS A 357 -1.79 22.67 1.60
C CYS A 357 -1.16 22.62 0.20
N PHE A 358 0.06 22.12 0.11
CA PHE A 358 0.74 21.91 -1.16
C PHE A 358 0.39 20.55 -1.75
N ILE A 359 -0.31 20.54 -2.88
CA ILE A 359 -0.69 19.32 -3.58
C ILE A 359 0.09 19.23 -4.89
N GLY A 360 0.58 18.05 -5.22
CA GLY A 360 1.26 17.80 -6.49
C GLY A 360 2.13 16.58 -6.49
N PRO A 361 2.70 16.23 -7.64
CA PRO A 361 3.51 15.02 -7.78
C PRO A 361 4.72 15.00 -6.85
N PRO A 362 5.29 13.82 -6.58
CA PRO A 362 6.51 13.74 -5.78
C PRO A 362 7.68 14.41 -6.50
N GLY A 363 8.52 15.13 -5.74
CA GLY A 363 9.71 15.78 -6.27
C GLY A 363 9.52 17.15 -6.90
N VAL A 364 8.35 17.79 -6.74
CA VAL A 364 8.10 19.17 -7.25
C VAL A 364 8.48 20.28 -6.25
N GLY A 365 9.06 19.91 -5.11
CA GLY A 365 9.56 20.91 -4.16
C GLY A 365 8.64 21.24 -2.99
N LYS A 366 7.55 20.49 -2.74
CA LYS A 366 6.61 20.74 -1.61
C LYS A 366 7.31 20.98 -0.29
N THR A 367 8.21 20.07 0.09
CA THR A 367 8.96 20.17 1.36
C THR A 367 9.96 21.32 1.35
N SER A 368 10.55 21.65 0.20
CA SER A 368 11.47 22.78 0.06
C SER A 368 10.75 24.10 0.25
N LEU A 369 9.53 24.28 -0.32
CA LEU A 369 8.71 25.47 -0.13
C LEU A 369 8.43 25.73 1.36
N GLY A 370 8.08 24.69 2.12
CA GLY A 370 7.89 24.84 3.57
C GLY A 370 9.15 25.26 4.31
N LYS A 371 10.32 24.78 3.89
CA LYS A 371 11.60 25.24 4.45
C LYS A 371 11.89 26.70 4.08
N SER A 372 11.60 27.12 2.86
CA SER A 372 11.80 28.49 2.42
C SER A 372 10.86 29.45 3.13
N ILE A 373 9.59 29.04 3.38
CA ILE A 373 8.66 29.81 4.22
C ILE A 373 9.21 29.93 5.65
N ALA A 374 9.72 28.85 6.23
CA ALA A 374 10.31 28.92 7.57
C ALA A 374 11.53 29.84 7.62
N ARG A 375 12.39 29.77 6.60
CA ARG A 375 13.56 30.66 6.45
C ARG A 375 13.15 32.12 6.31
N SER A 376 12.12 32.41 5.52
CA SER A 376 11.63 33.78 5.32
C SER A 376 11.04 34.39 6.57
N LEU A 377 10.41 33.55 7.41
CA LEU A 377 9.85 33.95 8.71
C LEU A 377 10.90 33.96 9.84
N GLY A 378 12.12 33.49 9.61
CA GLY A 378 13.12 33.28 10.65
C GLY A 378 12.74 32.25 11.71
N ARG A 379 11.83 31.32 11.35
CA ARG A 379 11.29 30.29 12.26
C ARG A 379 11.94 28.94 12.04
N LYS A 380 11.93 28.10 13.07
CA LYS A 380 12.39 26.71 12.96
C LYS A 380 11.43 25.91 12.08
N PHE A 381 11.98 25.02 11.28
CA PHE A 381 11.22 24.11 10.44
C PHE A 381 11.18 22.72 11.07
N VAL A 382 9.99 22.19 11.26
CA VAL A 382 9.74 20.85 11.78
C VAL A 382 8.90 20.07 10.79
N ARG A 383 9.32 18.87 10.41
CA ARG A 383 8.57 17.98 9.54
C ARG A 383 8.05 16.79 10.33
N ILE A 384 6.77 16.48 10.14
CA ILE A 384 6.08 15.30 10.65
C ILE A 384 5.53 14.54 9.46
N ALA A 385 5.95 13.29 9.28
CA ALA A 385 5.41 12.42 8.24
C ALA A 385 4.16 11.72 8.77
N LEU A 386 3.03 11.96 8.13
CA LEU A 386 1.74 11.35 8.49
C LEU A 386 1.45 10.07 7.71
N GLY A 387 2.21 9.82 6.64
CA GLY A 387 2.05 8.63 5.82
C GLY A 387 2.30 7.34 6.60
N GLY A 388 1.27 6.50 6.69
CA GLY A 388 1.33 5.23 7.42
C GLY A 388 0.92 5.32 8.89
N MET A 389 0.48 6.48 9.37
CA MET A 389 -0.13 6.61 10.69
C MET A 389 -1.56 6.04 10.66
N HIS A 390 -1.86 5.18 11.61
CA HIS A 390 -3.17 4.52 11.74
C HIS A 390 -3.80 4.74 13.11
N ASP A 391 -3.01 5.14 14.11
CA ASP A 391 -3.45 5.32 15.50
C ASP A 391 -3.49 6.81 15.86
N GLU A 392 -4.62 7.25 16.43
CA GLU A 392 -4.78 8.60 17.00
C GLU A 392 -3.70 8.92 18.04
N ALA A 393 -3.24 7.92 18.77
CA ALA A 393 -2.20 8.06 19.78
C ALA A 393 -0.84 8.52 19.23
N GLU A 394 -0.57 8.31 17.92
CA GLU A 394 0.65 8.86 17.31
C GLU A 394 0.61 10.39 17.26
N ILE A 395 -0.58 11.00 17.15
CA ILE A 395 -0.77 12.45 17.11
C ILE A 395 -0.92 13.02 18.52
N ARG A 396 -1.80 12.39 19.34
CA ARG A 396 -2.18 12.84 20.68
C ARG A 396 -1.37 12.24 21.83
N GLY A 397 -0.46 11.29 21.53
CA GLY A 397 0.31 10.61 22.58
C GLY A 397 -0.46 9.50 23.29
N HIS A 398 0.26 8.65 23.98
CA HIS A 398 -0.28 7.62 24.85
C HIS A 398 -0.39 8.12 26.29
N ARG A 399 -1.38 7.61 27.03
CA ARG A 399 -1.49 7.93 28.45
C ARG A 399 -0.22 7.52 29.19
N ARG A 400 0.32 8.41 30.02
CA ARG A 400 1.58 8.23 30.75
C ARG A 400 1.64 7.00 31.67
N THR A 401 0.51 6.37 31.96
CA THR A 401 0.44 5.13 32.75
C THR A 401 0.93 3.88 32.05
N TYR A 402 1.10 3.93 30.73
CA TYR A 402 1.64 2.79 29.96
C TYR A 402 3.17 2.82 29.95
N ILE A 403 3.79 1.65 30.09
CA ILE A 403 5.25 1.52 30.01
C ILE A 403 5.70 1.89 28.59
N GLY A 404 6.66 2.81 28.49
CA GLY A 404 7.15 3.29 27.19
C GLY A 404 6.27 4.35 26.52
N ALA A 405 5.25 4.89 27.21
CA ALA A 405 4.44 5.97 26.68
C ALA A 405 5.27 7.21 26.34
N LEU A 406 4.93 7.84 25.21
CA LEU A 406 5.55 9.07 24.73
C LEU A 406 4.44 10.07 24.35
N PRO A 407 4.75 11.38 24.40
CA PRO A 407 3.88 12.40 23.81
C PRO A 407 3.68 12.17 22.32
N GLY A 408 2.60 12.71 21.76
CA GLY A 408 2.30 12.66 20.33
C GLY A 408 3.34 13.41 19.48
N GLN A 409 3.35 13.11 18.19
CA GLN A 409 4.32 13.67 17.24
C GLN A 409 4.29 15.21 17.19
N ILE A 410 3.15 15.83 17.45
CA ILE A 410 3.01 17.30 17.51
C ILE A 410 3.87 17.87 18.64
N ILE A 411 3.71 17.34 19.83
CA ILE A 411 4.48 17.76 21.02
C ILE A 411 5.97 17.43 20.86
N GLN A 412 6.28 16.25 20.34
CA GLN A 412 7.67 15.89 20.01
C GLN A 412 8.28 16.85 18.98
N GLY A 413 7.47 17.27 18.01
CA GLY A 413 7.86 18.26 17.00
C GLY A 413 8.21 19.60 17.62
N LEU A 414 7.40 20.10 18.57
CA LEU A 414 7.67 21.33 19.29
C LEU A 414 8.97 21.26 20.11
N LYS A 415 9.22 20.14 20.77
CA LYS A 415 10.48 19.92 21.49
C LYS A 415 11.69 19.99 20.55
N ARG A 416 11.60 19.34 19.36
CA ARG A 416 12.66 19.39 18.33
C ARG A 416 12.86 20.79 17.74
N GLY A 417 11.79 21.56 17.64
CA GLY A 417 11.81 22.94 17.15
C GLY A 417 12.38 23.93 18.15
N GLU A 418 12.37 23.61 19.47
CA GLU A 418 12.82 24.46 20.57
C GLU A 418 12.10 25.81 20.70
N THR A 419 11.07 26.06 19.90
CA THR A 419 10.24 27.27 19.88
C THR A 419 8.76 26.93 19.80
N ASN A 420 7.89 27.81 20.30
CA ASN A 420 6.44 27.61 20.28
C ASN A 420 5.77 28.10 18.98
N ASP A 421 6.55 28.68 18.06
CA ASP A 421 6.09 29.25 16.81
C ASP A 421 6.79 28.66 15.57
N PRO A 422 7.14 27.34 15.56
CA PRO A 422 7.79 26.76 14.40
C PRO A 422 6.85 26.74 13.18
N VAL A 423 7.45 26.57 12.00
CA VAL A 423 6.71 26.09 10.82
C VAL A 423 6.68 24.59 10.88
N MET A 424 5.51 24.02 11.09
CA MET A 424 5.31 22.59 11.21
C MET A 424 4.66 22.02 9.95
N MET A 425 5.42 21.22 9.23
CA MET A 425 4.96 20.59 8.00
C MET A 425 4.42 19.20 8.28
N LEU A 426 3.16 19.01 7.95
CA LEU A 426 2.44 17.74 7.98
C LEU A 426 2.52 17.11 6.60
N ASP A 427 3.44 16.16 6.43
CA ASP A 427 3.76 15.59 5.13
C ASP A 427 2.93 14.32 4.86
N GLU A 428 2.45 14.18 3.61
CA GLU A 428 1.66 13.05 3.13
C GLU A 428 0.31 12.86 3.87
N VAL A 429 -0.47 13.94 4.04
CA VAL A 429 -1.82 13.88 4.64
C VAL A 429 -2.81 13.03 3.84
N ASP A 430 -2.56 12.81 2.57
CA ASP A 430 -3.31 11.94 1.67
C ASP A 430 -3.13 10.44 1.96
N LYS A 431 -2.13 10.09 2.79
CA LYS A 431 -1.83 8.71 3.16
C LYS A 431 -2.22 8.35 4.60
N LEU A 432 -3.05 9.16 5.23
CA LEU A 432 -3.63 8.84 6.52
C LEU A 432 -4.52 7.61 6.41
N GLY A 433 -4.20 6.58 7.17
CA GLY A 433 -5.01 5.37 7.26
C GLY A 433 -6.22 5.57 8.16
N ARG A 434 -7.32 4.85 7.86
CA ARG A 434 -8.43 4.66 8.80
C ARG A 434 -8.40 3.21 9.23
N ASP A 435 -8.31 2.98 10.54
CA ASP A 435 -8.32 1.63 11.09
C ASP A 435 -9.27 1.56 12.30
N PHE A 436 -9.62 0.35 12.73
CA PHE A 436 -10.48 0.11 13.89
C PHE A 436 -9.90 0.65 15.22
N ARG A 437 -8.65 1.10 15.24
CA ARG A 437 -7.92 1.57 16.44
C ARG A 437 -8.01 3.07 16.69
N GLY A 438 -8.60 3.84 15.82
CA GLY A 438 -8.74 5.28 15.97
C GLY A 438 -8.86 6.01 14.63
N ASP A 439 -9.19 7.29 14.69
CA ASP A 439 -9.24 8.17 13.52
C ASP A 439 -8.20 9.29 13.66
N PRO A 440 -6.99 9.13 13.10
CA PRO A 440 -5.97 10.17 13.11
C PRO A 440 -6.44 11.49 12.50
N SER A 441 -7.43 11.43 11.57
CA SER A 441 -7.99 12.64 10.95
C SER A 441 -8.73 13.51 11.98
N SER A 442 -9.46 12.88 12.90
CA SER A 442 -10.14 13.60 13.99
C SER A 442 -9.15 14.27 14.94
N ALA A 443 -8.04 13.61 15.27
CA ALA A 443 -6.98 14.21 16.07
C ALA A 443 -6.33 15.40 15.37
N LEU A 444 -6.09 15.29 14.06
CA LEU A 444 -5.57 16.40 13.26
C LEU A 444 -6.54 17.56 13.17
N MET A 445 -7.85 17.32 13.14
CA MET A 445 -8.85 18.37 13.15
C MET A 445 -8.71 19.27 14.37
N GLU A 446 -8.50 18.71 15.57
CA GLU A 446 -8.27 19.50 16.78
C GLU A 446 -6.97 20.30 16.73
N VAL A 447 -5.90 19.70 16.19
CA VAL A 447 -4.60 20.37 16.02
C VAL A 447 -4.70 21.53 15.05
N LEU A 448 -5.44 21.35 13.98
CA LEU A 448 -5.51 22.27 12.84
C LEU A 448 -6.63 23.31 12.97
N ASP A 449 -7.62 23.05 13.80
CA ASP A 449 -8.72 23.99 14.02
C ASP A 449 -8.26 25.20 14.86
N PRO A 450 -8.23 26.41 14.30
CA PRO A 450 -7.80 27.60 15.05
C PRO A 450 -8.71 27.96 16.23
N GLU A 451 -9.90 27.35 16.35
CA GLU A 451 -10.78 27.55 17.48
C GLU A 451 -10.43 26.63 18.66
N GLN A 452 -9.81 25.49 18.39
CA GLN A 452 -9.50 24.46 19.36
C GLN A 452 -8.01 24.34 19.68
N ASN A 453 -7.13 24.68 18.73
CA ASN A 453 -5.68 24.45 18.83
C ASN A 453 -4.97 25.27 19.92
N ASN A 454 -5.61 26.33 20.45
CA ASN A 454 -5.09 27.10 21.57
C ASN A 454 -5.12 26.34 22.92
N ALA A 455 -5.85 25.22 22.97
CA ALA A 455 -5.98 24.37 24.12
C ALA A 455 -5.81 22.89 23.78
N PHE A 456 -4.90 22.59 22.86
CA PHE A 456 -4.62 21.22 22.44
C PHE A 456 -4.16 20.37 23.63
N ARG A 457 -4.79 19.22 23.82
CA ARG A 457 -4.50 18.33 24.94
C ARG A 457 -3.88 17.01 24.44
N ASP A 458 -2.60 16.87 24.66
CA ASP A 458 -1.88 15.60 24.46
C ASP A 458 -2.18 14.67 25.64
N HIS A 459 -2.42 13.38 25.35
CA HIS A 459 -2.78 12.40 26.38
C HIS A 459 -1.65 12.07 27.35
N TYR A 460 -0.39 12.26 26.93
CA TYR A 460 0.77 12.08 27.80
C TYR A 460 0.94 13.27 28.75
N LEU A 461 0.84 14.49 28.22
CA LEU A 461 0.99 15.71 29.00
C LEU A 461 -0.21 15.94 29.91
N ASP A 462 -1.41 15.65 29.45
CA ASP A 462 -2.71 15.84 30.11
C ASP A 462 -2.96 17.27 30.59
N VAL A 463 -2.29 18.23 29.97
CA VAL A 463 -2.48 19.67 30.17
C VAL A 463 -2.59 20.36 28.80
N PRO A 464 -3.35 21.48 28.71
CA PRO A 464 -3.49 22.18 27.46
C PRO A 464 -2.17 22.84 27.04
N PHE A 465 -1.83 22.70 25.74
CA PHE A 465 -0.72 23.37 25.10
C PHE A 465 -1.23 24.28 23.97
N ASP A 466 -0.76 25.52 23.92
CA ASP A 466 -1.17 26.48 22.91
C ASP A 466 -0.41 26.31 21.62
N LEU A 467 -1.08 25.81 20.57
CA LEU A 467 -0.56 25.64 19.20
C LEU A 467 -0.90 26.82 18.28
N SER A 468 -1.57 27.86 18.76
CA SER A 468 -2.05 28.99 17.91
C SER A 468 -0.93 29.75 17.21
N LYS A 469 0.29 29.72 17.74
CA LYS A 469 1.47 30.37 17.15
C LYS A 469 2.19 29.50 16.11
N VAL A 470 1.91 28.20 16.07
CA VAL A 470 2.48 27.27 15.09
C VAL A 470 1.92 27.59 13.72
N LEU A 471 2.78 27.66 12.72
CA LEU A 471 2.34 27.72 11.34
C LEU A 471 2.31 26.31 10.77
N PHE A 472 1.10 25.76 10.61
CA PHE A 472 0.92 24.45 9.99
C PHE A 472 0.91 24.59 8.47
N ILE A 473 1.63 23.69 7.82
CA ILE A 473 1.63 23.52 6.36
C ILE A 473 1.40 22.04 6.10
N ALA A 474 0.44 21.72 5.25
CA ALA A 474 0.16 20.35 4.83
C ALA A 474 0.77 20.04 3.45
N THR A 475 1.10 18.81 3.20
CA THR A 475 1.46 18.35 1.84
C THR A 475 0.69 17.08 1.50
N ALA A 476 0.32 16.96 0.22
CA ALA A 476 -0.31 15.77 -0.32
C ALA A 476 0.17 15.52 -1.74
N ASN A 477 0.03 14.30 -2.22
CA ASN A 477 0.20 14.03 -3.63
C ASN A 477 -1.13 14.11 -4.37
N TRP A 478 -2.25 13.81 -3.68
CA TRP A 478 -3.61 13.79 -4.19
C TRP A 478 -4.57 14.50 -3.26
N MET A 479 -5.61 15.07 -3.83
CA MET A 479 -6.67 15.73 -3.07
C MET A 479 -7.74 14.76 -2.58
N ASP A 480 -8.12 13.80 -3.41
CA ASP A 480 -9.27 12.92 -3.17
C ASP A 480 -9.20 12.09 -1.88
N PRO A 481 -8.02 11.53 -1.48
CA PRO A 481 -7.94 10.79 -0.23
C PRO A 481 -8.00 11.65 1.03
N ILE A 482 -7.84 13.00 0.90
CA ILE A 482 -7.92 13.89 2.04
C ILE A 482 -9.37 13.98 2.51
N PRO A 483 -9.67 13.69 3.79
CA PRO A 483 -11.02 13.81 4.32
C PRO A 483 -11.61 15.21 4.12
N GLU A 484 -12.85 15.28 3.67
CA GLU A 484 -13.55 16.52 3.38
C GLU A 484 -13.48 17.57 4.52
N PRO A 485 -13.66 17.22 5.80
CA PRO A 485 -13.56 18.19 6.90
C PRO A 485 -12.18 18.81 7.06
N LEU A 486 -11.11 18.08 6.69
CA LEU A 486 -9.74 18.62 6.68
C LEU A 486 -9.53 19.51 5.45
N ARG A 487 -10.03 19.08 4.30
CA ARG A 487 -9.93 19.82 3.03
C ARG A 487 -10.58 21.20 3.11
N ASP A 488 -11.74 21.30 3.75
CA ASP A 488 -12.46 22.57 3.93
C ASP A 488 -11.69 23.61 4.76
N ARG A 489 -10.70 23.19 5.55
CA ARG A 489 -9.82 24.06 6.32
C ARG A 489 -8.52 24.40 5.65
N MET A 490 -8.29 23.85 4.43
CA MET A 490 -7.03 24.00 3.71
C MET A 490 -7.16 24.98 2.56
N GLU A 491 -6.18 25.86 2.44
CA GLU A 491 -5.94 26.61 1.22
C GLU A 491 -5.06 25.77 0.32
N ILE A 492 -5.66 25.23 -0.74
CA ILE A 492 -4.99 24.33 -1.66
C ILE A 492 -4.17 25.12 -2.66
N ILE A 493 -2.87 24.81 -2.72
CA ILE A 493 -1.94 25.33 -3.71
C ILE A 493 -1.40 24.15 -4.51
N GLU A 494 -1.84 24.05 -5.75
CA GLU A 494 -1.40 22.98 -6.64
C GLU A 494 -0.02 23.30 -7.23
N LEU A 495 0.90 22.36 -7.10
CA LEU A 495 2.22 22.41 -7.69
C LEU A 495 2.23 21.52 -8.95
N PRO A 496 2.40 22.12 -10.13
CA PRO A 496 2.50 21.37 -11.36
C PRO A 496 3.82 20.60 -11.45
N GLY A 497 3.88 19.66 -12.39
CA GLY A 497 5.15 19.05 -12.77
C GLY A 497 6.02 19.99 -13.58
N TYR A 498 7.32 19.71 -13.62
CA TYR A 498 8.29 20.48 -14.38
C TYR A 498 8.42 20.03 -15.84
N THR A 499 8.64 20.96 -16.75
CA THR A 499 9.04 20.71 -18.14
C THR A 499 10.50 20.22 -18.22
N GLY A 500 10.91 19.73 -19.38
CA GLY A 500 12.32 19.31 -19.59
C GLY A 500 13.31 20.48 -19.42
N GLU A 501 12.93 21.70 -19.87
CA GLU A 501 13.77 22.90 -19.73
C GLU A 501 13.87 23.35 -18.28
N GLU A 502 12.75 23.41 -17.56
CA GLU A 502 12.75 23.73 -16.13
C GLU A 502 13.59 22.72 -15.33
N LYS A 503 13.50 21.43 -15.65
CA LYS A 503 14.34 20.38 -15.03
C LYS A 503 15.82 20.61 -15.30
N LEU A 504 16.17 21.08 -16.50
CA LEU A 504 17.54 21.41 -16.84
C LEU A 504 18.05 22.56 -15.97
N HIS A 505 17.28 23.65 -15.86
CA HIS A 505 17.63 24.78 -14.99
C HIS A 505 17.71 24.40 -13.52
N ILE A 506 16.76 23.61 -13.03
CA ILE A 506 16.75 23.09 -11.65
C ILE A 506 17.99 22.19 -11.40
N ALA A 507 18.37 21.38 -12.39
CA ALA A 507 19.56 20.54 -12.27
C ALA A 507 20.83 21.37 -12.08
N TYR A 508 21.02 22.38 -12.89
CA TYR A 508 22.20 23.27 -12.79
C TYR A 508 22.19 24.11 -11.51
N LYS A 509 21.06 24.74 -11.20
CA LYS A 509 20.99 25.70 -10.08
C LYS A 509 21.03 25.00 -8.72
N TYR A 510 20.40 23.82 -8.61
CA TYR A 510 20.19 23.20 -7.30
C TYR A 510 20.74 21.77 -7.16
N LEU A 511 20.45 20.87 -8.14
CA LEU A 511 20.72 19.46 -7.93
C LEU A 511 22.22 19.13 -8.05
N ILE A 512 22.89 19.65 -9.07
CA ILE A 512 24.31 19.40 -9.30
C ILE A 512 25.15 19.98 -8.15
N PRO A 513 24.99 21.27 -7.75
CA PRO A 513 25.74 21.79 -6.61
C PRO A 513 25.52 21.01 -5.32
N LYS A 514 24.26 20.64 -5.05
CA LYS A 514 23.92 19.82 -3.88
C LYS A 514 24.60 18.47 -3.92
N GLN A 515 24.44 17.72 -5.03
CA GLN A 515 24.96 16.37 -5.13
C GLN A 515 26.47 16.32 -5.21
N THR A 516 27.11 17.29 -5.79
CA THR A 516 28.59 17.39 -5.79
C THR A 516 29.13 17.69 -4.39
N ALA A 517 28.50 18.61 -3.66
CA ALA A 517 28.85 18.91 -2.28
C ALA A 517 28.67 17.69 -1.34
N GLU A 518 27.52 17.02 -1.41
CA GLU A 518 27.22 15.83 -0.61
C GLU A 518 28.19 14.67 -0.88
N ASN A 519 28.72 14.55 -2.09
CA ASN A 519 29.67 13.48 -2.46
C ASN A 519 31.14 13.93 -2.44
N GLY A 520 31.45 15.13 -1.94
CA GLY A 520 32.82 15.64 -1.78
C GLY A 520 33.55 15.93 -3.09
N ILE A 521 32.79 16.27 -4.15
CA ILE A 521 33.29 16.61 -5.49
C ILE A 521 33.14 18.11 -5.75
N LYS A 522 34.12 18.70 -6.41
CA LYS A 522 34.05 20.09 -6.84
C LYS A 522 33.41 20.18 -8.23
N ALA A 523 32.22 20.81 -8.28
CA ALA A 523 31.53 21.11 -9.53
C ALA A 523 32.41 22.03 -10.41
N GLY A 524 32.47 21.77 -11.72
CA GLY A 524 33.27 22.54 -12.67
C GLY A 524 34.76 22.16 -12.73
N GLU A 525 35.36 21.77 -11.61
CA GLU A 525 36.77 21.33 -11.56
C GLU A 525 36.94 19.84 -11.83
N GLN A 526 36.13 19.01 -11.18
CA GLN A 526 36.24 17.54 -11.22
C GLN A 526 35.14 16.84 -11.98
N ILE A 527 33.98 17.49 -12.09
CA ILE A 527 32.82 17.03 -12.87
C ILE A 527 32.12 18.22 -13.51
N GLU A 528 31.69 18.05 -14.74
CA GLU A 528 30.91 19.02 -15.50
C GLU A 528 29.83 18.29 -16.27
N PHE A 529 28.58 18.74 -16.17
CA PHE A 529 27.45 18.19 -16.93
C PHE A 529 27.22 19.06 -18.17
N THR A 530 27.10 18.42 -19.32
CA THR A 530 26.66 19.10 -20.54
C THR A 530 25.14 19.14 -20.65
N ASP A 531 24.61 20.11 -21.39
CA ASP A 531 23.16 20.20 -21.65
C ASP A 531 22.63 18.94 -22.30
N GLU A 532 23.36 18.38 -23.26
CA GLU A 532 23.00 17.16 -23.96
C GLU A 532 23.01 15.96 -23.01
N GLY A 533 23.99 15.89 -22.12
CA GLY A 533 24.08 14.84 -21.11
C GLY A 533 22.90 14.90 -20.13
N LEU A 534 22.54 16.08 -19.64
CA LEU A 534 21.36 16.26 -18.76
C LEU A 534 20.05 15.97 -19.48
N ARG A 535 19.90 16.42 -20.73
CA ARG A 535 18.73 16.08 -21.56
C ARG A 535 18.61 14.58 -21.76
N GLU A 536 19.73 13.88 -22.01
CA GLU A 536 19.72 12.42 -22.09
C GLU A 536 19.25 11.77 -20.80
N ILE A 537 19.69 12.26 -19.63
CA ILE A 537 19.21 11.75 -18.33
C ILE A 537 17.71 11.99 -18.18
N ILE A 538 17.25 13.20 -18.47
CA ILE A 538 15.84 13.60 -18.34
C ILE A 538 14.93 12.75 -19.24
N HIS A 539 15.32 12.55 -20.51
CA HIS A 539 14.46 11.89 -21.49
C HIS A 539 14.57 10.37 -21.48
N SER A 540 15.78 9.82 -21.27
CA SER A 540 16.04 8.39 -21.46
C SER A 540 16.11 7.60 -20.14
N PHE A 541 16.36 8.26 -19.00
CA PHE A 541 16.55 7.58 -17.72
C PHE A 541 15.53 7.96 -16.65
N THR A 542 14.79 9.07 -16.84
CA THR A 542 13.75 9.50 -15.90
C THR A 542 12.39 9.67 -16.58
N ARG A 543 11.32 9.29 -15.87
CA ARG A 543 9.93 9.49 -16.32
C ARG A 543 9.12 9.91 -15.12
N GLU A 544 9.19 11.18 -14.79
CA GLU A 544 8.55 11.76 -13.61
C GLU A 544 8.11 13.21 -13.87
N ALA A 545 7.12 13.67 -13.14
CA ALA A 545 6.73 15.08 -13.17
C ALA A 545 7.70 15.99 -12.41
N GLY A 546 8.23 15.52 -11.28
CA GLY A 546 9.21 16.22 -10.47
C GLY A 546 10.66 15.97 -10.89
N VAL A 547 11.59 16.13 -9.95
CA VAL A 547 13.04 15.98 -10.17
C VAL A 547 13.71 14.96 -9.23
N ARG A 548 12.93 14.13 -8.53
CA ARG A 548 13.45 13.19 -7.54
C ARG A 548 14.32 12.08 -8.14
N ASN A 549 13.90 11.50 -9.25
CA ASN A 549 14.71 10.48 -9.94
C ASN A 549 15.86 11.12 -10.70
N LEU A 550 15.67 12.33 -11.27
CA LEU A 550 16.74 13.10 -11.87
C LEU A 550 17.86 13.36 -10.85
N GLU A 551 17.53 13.77 -9.64
CA GLU A 551 18.49 13.92 -8.55
C GLU A 551 19.23 12.63 -8.26
N ARG A 552 18.54 11.49 -8.21
CA ARG A 552 19.13 10.17 -7.98
C ARG A 552 20.09 9.75 -9.07
N GLU A 553 19.75 9.99 -10.33
CA GLU A 553 20.63 9.65 -11.46
C GLU A 553 21.87 10.57 -11.48
N ILE A 554 21.71 11.88 -11.23
CA ILE A 554 22.82 12.82 -11.04
C ILE A 554 23.72 12.35 -9.90
N ALA A 555 23.15 12.01 -8.74
CA ALA A 555 23.89 11.47 -7.60
C ALA A 555 24.64 10.18 -7.95
N THR A 556 24.06 9.31 -8.78
CA THR A 556 24.69 8.07 -9.21
C THR A 556 25.93 8.33 -10.07
N ILE A 557 25.84 9.27 -11.01
CA ILE A 557 26.98 9.69 -11.84
C ILE A 557 28.05 10.33 -10.98
N THR A 558 27.65 11.23 -10.07
CA THR A 558 28.56 11.93 -9.16
C THR A 558 29.30 10.93 -8.25
N ARG A 559 28.61 9.93 -7.68
CA ARG A 559 29.26 8.88 -6.88
C ARG A 559 30.25 8.04 -7.69
N LYS A 560 29.96 7.74 -8.96
CA LYS A 560 30.90 7.01 -9.84
C LYS A 560 32.16 7.84 -10.10
N GLN A 561 32.03 9.15 -10.25
CA GLN A 561 33.21 10.03 -10.36
C GLN A 561 33.97 10.10 -9.02
N ALA A 562 33.28 10.20 -7.88
CA ALA A 562 33.91 10.16 -6.57
C ALA A 562 34.77 8.90 -6.40
N ARG A 563 34.22 7.75 -6.81
CA ARG A 563 34.97 6.49 -6.81
C ARG A 563 36.21 6.54 -7.70
N ARG A 564 36.10 7.08 -8.93
CA ARG A 564 37.28 7.22 -9.85
C ARG A 564 38.35 8.09 -9.25
N ILE A 565 37.97 9.19 -8.59
CA ILE A 565 38.92 10.08 -7.89
C ILE A 565 39.59 9.35 -6.73
N ALA A 566 38.82 8.59 -5.93
CA ALA A 566 39.36 7.80 -4.83
C ALA A 566 40.28 6.66 -5.32
N GLU A 567 40.11 6.16 -6.53
CA GLU A 567 40.98 5.21 -7.21
C GLU A 567 42.24 5.87 -7.81
N GLY A 568 42.43 7.19 -7.63
CA GLY A 568 43.61 7.96 -8.10
C GLY A 568 43.43 8.55 -9.52
N LYS A 569 42.29 8.44 -10.15
CA LYS A 569 41.99 9.04 -11.47
C LYS A 569 41.46 10.46 -11.27
N MET A 570 42.37 11.45 -11.30
CA MET A 570 42.06 12.87 -11.02
C MET A 570 41.49 13.65 -12.25
N GLU A 571 41.21 12.99 -13.37
CA GLU A 571 40.75 13.66 -14.57
C GLU A 571 39.35 14.24 -14.39
N LYS A 572 39.17 15.48 -14.88
CA LYS A 572 37.85 16.12 -14.96
C LYS A 572 36.96 15.29 -15.87
N MET A 573 35.80 14.93 -15.38
CA MET A 573 34.79 14.21 -16.17
C MET A 573 33.79 15.19 -16.75
N VAL A 574 33.65 15.16 -18.07
CA VAL A 574 32.57 15.83 -18.79
C VAL A 574 31.47 14.82 -19.07
N VAL A 575 30.28 15.04 -18.50
CA VAL A 575 29.14 14.14 -18.59
C VAL A 575 28.39 14.43 -19.89
N THR A 576 28.77 13.72 -20.95
CA THR A 576 28.13 13.71 -22.27
C THR A 576 27.07 12.58 -22.31
N PRO A 577 26.21 12.50 -23.34
CA PRO A 577 25.26 11.40 -23.52
C PRO A 577 25.92 10.01 -23.52
N GLU A 578 27.13 9.88 -24.04
CA GLU A 578 27.90 8.64 -24.08
C GLU A 578 28.28 8.21 -22.64
N VAL A 579 28.79 9.15 -21.85
CA VAL A 579 29.16 8.93 -20.44
C VAL A 579 27.92 8.58 -19.62
N VAL A 580 26.79 9.23 -19.87
CA VAL A 580 25.51 8.91 -19.23
C VAL A 580 25.13 7.44 -19.49
N ARG A 581 25.20 6.99 -20.75
CA ARG A 581 24.89 5.59 -21.11
C ARG A 581 25.90 4.60 -20.57
N GLU A 582 27.17 4.96 -20.53
CA GLU A 582 28.21 4.12 -19.89
C GLU A 582 27.93 3.93 -18.40
N PHE A 583 27.49 4.98 -17.71
CA PHE A 583 27.32 4.94 -16.25
C PHE A 583 25.94 4.46 -15.81
N LEU A 584 24.89 4.87 -16.48
CA LEU A 584 23.53 4.49 -16.11
C LEU A 584 23.04 3.22 -16.86
N GLY A 585 23.76 2.80 -17.89
CA GLY A 585 23.44 1.59 -18.65
C GLY A 585 22.45 1.82 -19.79
N VAL A 586 21.61 0.83 -20.04
CA VAL A 586 20.64 0.90 -21.15
C VAL A 586 19.54 1.91 -20.83
N PRO A 587 19.19 2.81 -21.78
CA PRO A 587 18.06 3.72 -21.62
C PRO A 587 16.78 2.99 -21.20
N LYS A 588 16.17 3.48 -20.13
CA LYS A 588 14.96 2.88 -19.54
C LYS A 588 13.70 3.19 -20.36
N PHE A 589 13.70 4.34 -21.05
CA PHE A 589 12.55 4.86 -21.78
C PHE A 589 12.94 5.17 -23.24
N ARG A 590 12.15 4.66 -24.18
CA ARG A 590 12.30 4.86 -25.63
C ARG A 590 10.96 5.26 -26.26
N THR A 591 10.27 6.19 -25.64
CA THR A 591 8.86 6.45 -25.84
C THR A 591 8.51 6.90 -27.27
N GLU A 592 9.32 7.74 -27.90
CA GLU A 592 9.02 8.25 -29.25
C GLU A 592 8.93 7.15 -30.32
N LYS A 593 9.91 6.26 -30.35
CA LYS A 593 9.92 5.12 -31.30
C LYS A 593 8.78 4.13 -31.02
N GLU A 594 8.47 3.95 -29.75
CA GLU A 594 7.39 3.07 -29.33
C GLU A 594 6.03 3.60 -29.79
N VAL A 595 5.79 4.92 -29.65
CA VAL A 595 4.55 5.55 -30.15
C VAL A 595 4.43 5.36 -31.66
N GLU A 596 5.46 5.71 -32.42
CA GLU A 596 5.45 5.59 -33.88
C GLU A 596 5.22 4.15 -34.37
N GLU A 597 5.82 3.15 -33.73
CA GLU A 597 5.67 1.76 -34.13
C GLU A 597 4.30 1.17 -33.81
N ARG A 598 3.74 1.51 -32.66
CA ARG A 598 2.47 0.94 -32.22
C ARG A 598 1.27 1.48 -32.99
N VAL A 599 1.22 2.79 -33.27
CA VAL A 599 0.07 3.41 -33.95
C VAL A 599 -0.01 3.14 -35.45
N LYS A 600 1.04 2.54 -36.06
CA LYS A 600 1.01 2.12 -37.47
C LYS A 600 -0.05 1.07 -37.77
N ARG A 601 -0.49 0.34 -36.74
CA ARG A 601 -1.52 -0.70 -36.86
C ARG A 601 -2.89 -0.13 -36.55
N PRO A 602 -3.91 -0.42 -37.38
CA PRO A 602 -5.29 -0.09 -37.02
C PRO A 602 -5.67 -0.73 -35.70
N GLY A 603 -6.41 0.01 -34.86
CA GLY A 603 -6.85 -0.45 -33.56
C GLY A 603 -6.00 0.03 -32.39
N VAL A 604 -5.02 0.91 -32.61
CA VAL A 604 -4.21 1.49 -31.55
C VAL A 604 -4.40 3.00 -31.50
N ALA A 605 -4.73 3.53 -30.34
CA ALA A 605 -4.83 4.95 -30.06
C ALA A 605 -4.01 5.33 -28.84
N VAL A 606 -3.55 6.59 -28.79
CA VAL A 606 -2.80 7.14 -27.66
C VAL A 606 -3.71 8.06 -26.88
N GLY A 607 -4.04 7.67 -25.66
CA GLY A 607 -4.75 8.50 -24.69
C GLY A 607 -3.78 9.23 -23.76
N LEU A 608 -4.28 10.24 -23.07
CA LEU A 608 -3.56 10.96 -22.02
C LEU A 608 -4.20 10.65 -20.67
N VAL A 609 -3.37 10.31 -19.70
CA VAL A 609 -3.79 10.03 -18.35
C VAL A 609 -3.05 10.92 -17.38
N TRP A 610 -3.69 11.19 -16.26
CA TRP A 610 -3.06 11.79 -15.12
C TRP A 610 -2.77 10.73 -14.06
N THR A 611 -1.60 10.78 -13.46
CA THR A 611 -1.13 9.83 -12.45
C THR A 611 -0.52 10.59 -11.26
N PRO A 612 -0.34 9.97 -10.10
CA PRO A 612 0.32 10.59 -8.96
C PRO A 612 1.72 11.13 -9.24
N VAL A 613 2.35 10.63 -10.30
CA VAL A 613 3.69 11.07 -10.71
C VAL A 613 3.64 12.07 -11.87
N GLY A 614 2.47 12.54 -12.24
CA GLY A 614 2.19 13.51 -13.30
C GLY A 614 1.44 12.93 -14.49
N GLY A 615 1.25 13.72 -15.54
CA GLY A 615 0.62 13.26 -16.77
C GLY A 615 1.48 12.26 -17.53
N ASP A 616 0.85 11.32 -18.20
CA ASP A 616 1.52 10.32 -19.02
C ASP A 616 0.68 9.92 -20.23
N ILE A 617 1.28 9.20 -21.18
CA ILE A 617 0.55 8.60 -22.29
C ILE A 617 0.10 7.20 -21.92
N ILE A 618 -1.02 6.78 -22.51
CA ILE A 618 -1.55 5.44 -22.40
C ILE A 618 -1.92 4.91 -23.78
N PHE A 619 -1.51 3.69 -24.06
CA PHE A 619 -1.94 3.02 -25.28
C PHE A 619 -3.27 2.31 -25.05
N ILE A 620 -4.18 2.42 -25.99
CA ILE A 620 -5.42 1.68 -26.02
C ILE A 620 -5.36 0.82 -27.27
N GLU A 621 -5.27 -0.48 -27.09
CA GLU A 621 -5.11 -1.46 -28.14
C GLU A 621 -6.40 -2.27 -28.28
N ALA A 622 -7.02 -2.20 -29.42
CA ALA A 622 -8.19 -2.97 -29.76
C ALA A 622 -7.86 -4.04 -30.79
N THR A 623 -8.38 -5.24 -30.61
CA THR A 623 -8.25 -6.33 -31.58
C THR A 623 -9.60 -7.02 -31.77
N ARG A 624 -9.75 -7.66 -32.93
CA ARG A 624 -10.95 -8.41 -33.29
C ARG A 624 -10.59 -9.86 -33.64
N MET A 625 -11.48 -10.77 -33.26
CA MET A 625 -11.35 -12.19 -33.55
C MET A 625 -12.69 -12.76 -33.99
N ARG A 626 -12.68 -13.91 -34.65
CA ARG A 626 -13.93 -14.61 -34.99
C ARG A 626 -14.61 -15.08 -33.73
N GLY A 627 -15.87 -14.74 -33.55
CA GLY A 627 -16.63 -15.08 -32.35
C GLY A 627 -18.05 -14.54 -32.46
N GLY A 628 -18.75 -14.47 -31.33
CA GLY A 628 -20.13 -14.07 -31.29
C GLY A 628 -20.49 -13.19 -30.09
N LYS A 629 -20.31 -11.87 -30.18
CA LYS A 629 -20.78 -10.86 -29.24
C LYS A 629 -20.00 -10.75 -27.93
N GLN A 630 -18.80 -11.31 -27.81
CA GLN A 630 -18.01 -11.13 -26.62
C GLN A 630 -17.23 -9.81 -26.69
N PHE A 631 -17.29 -9.02 -25.61
CA PHE A 631 -16.48 -7.83 -25.40
C PHE A 631 -15.59 -8.05 -24.17
N THR A 632 -14.30 -8.15 -24.41
CA THR A 632 -13.30 -8.41 -23.37
C THR A 632 -12.50 -7.15 -23.09
N MET A 633 -12.33 -6.84 -21.82
CA MET A 633 -11.56 -5.68 -21.36
C MET A 633 -10.46 -6.15 -20.42
N THR A 634 -9.23 -5.72 -20.66
CA THR A 634 -8.07 -6.08 -19.83
C THR A 634 -7.13 -4.90 -19.63
N GLY A 635 -6.35 -4.89 -18.55
CA GLY A 635 -5.38 -3.83 -18.25
C GLY A 635 -5.48 -3.25 -16.84
N HIS A 636 -6.08 -3.96 -15.89
CA HIS A 636 -6.31 -3.52 -14.51
C HIS A 636 -7.12 -2.22 -14.45
N LEU A 637 -8.34 -2.30 -14.95
CA LEU A 637 -9.23 -1.16 -15.19
C LEU A 637 -10.23 -1.03 -14.03
N GLY A 638 -10.39 0.20 -13.51
CA GLY A 638 -11.45 0.54 -12.57
C GLY A 638 -12.84 0.58 -13.21
N GLU A 639 -13.87 0.69 -12.39
CA GLU A 639 -15.27 0.61 -12.83
C GLU A 639 -15.64 1.72 -13.81
N VAL A 640 -15.23 2.97 -13.53
CA VAL A 640 -15.53 4.13 -14.40
C VAL A 640 -14.91 3.96 -15.79
N MET A 641 -13.70 3.40 -15.85
CA MET A 641 -13.04 3.15 -17.13
C MET A 641 -13.70 2.02 -17.91
N GLN A 642 -14.22 0.99 -17.24
CA GLN A 642 -15.00 -0.10 -17.87
C GLN A 642 -16.33 0.40 -18.41
N GLU A 643 -17.03 1.27 -17.68
CA GLU A 643 -18.24 1.95 -18.16
C GLU A 643 -17.95 2.79 -19.40
N SER A 644 -16.87 3.57 -19.39
CA SER A 644 -16.45 4.38 -20.54
C SER A 644 -16.16 3.52 -21.77
N MET A 645 -15.53 2.34 -21.60
CA MET A 645 -15.29 1.38 -22.68
C MET A 645 -16.60 0.82 -23.24
N THR A 646 -17.55 0.53 -22.37
CA THR A 646 -18.88 0.04 -22.76
C THR A 646 -19.66 1.11 -23.54
N ALA A 647 -19.59 2.37 -23.09
CA ALA A 647 -20.16 3.51 -23.80
C ALA A 647 -19.50 3.72 -25.17
N ALA A 648 -18.17 3.57 -25.26
CA ALA A 648 -17.42 3.69 -26.51
C ALA A 648 -17.83 2.62 -27.50
N LEU A 649 -18.00 1.37 -27.11
CA LEU A 649 -18.52 0.32 -27.98
C LEU A 649 -19.95 0.61 -28.43
N THR A 650 -20.80 1.09 -27.51
CA THR A 650 -22.19 1.42 -27.82
C THR A 650 -22.29 2.53 -28.86
N TRP A 651 -21.53 3.61 -28.70
CA TRP A 651 -21.47 4.71 -29.64
C TRP A 651 -20.92 4.24 -31.00
N THR A 652 -19.86 3.43 -31.02
CA THR A 652 -19.27 2.88 -32.23
C THR A 652 -20.27 2.00 -33.00
N ARG A 653 -21.09 1.23 -32.31
CA ARG A 653 -22.16 0.41 -32.91
C ARG A 653 -23.27 1.28 -33.50
N ALA A 654 -23.66 2.34 -32.82
CA ALA A 654 -24.72 3.23 -33.25
C ALA A 654 -24.33 4.11 -34.47
N ASN A 655 -23.04 4.49 -34.55
CA ASN A 655 -22.56 5.44 -35.56
C ASN A 655 -21.60 4.84 -36.60
N GLY A 656 -21.30 3.56 -36.51
CA GLY A 656 -20.22 2.90 -37.29
C GLY A 656 -20.42 2.95 -38.81
N GLU A 657 -21.67 2.93 -39.33
CA GLU A 657 -21.96 3.00 -40.74
C GLU A 657 -21.35 4.25 -41.41
N ARG A 658 -21.30 5.37 -40.72
CA ARG A 658 -20.68 6.63 -41.22
C ARG A 658 -19.18 6.48 -41.50
N TYR A 659 -18.55 5.51 -40.86
CA TYR A 659 -17.09 5.23 -40.98
C TYR A 659 -16.81 3.99 -41.81
N GLY A 660 -17.84 3.43 -42.53
CA GLY A 660 -17.70 2.24 -43.35
C GLY A 660 -17.59 0.94 -42.54
N ILE A 661 -18.09 0.94 -41.31
CA ILE A 661 -18.07 -0.25 -40.43
C ILE A 661 -19.36 -1.05 -40.67
N ASP A 662 -19.23 -2.37 -40.84
CA ASP A 662 -20.37 -3.29 -40.97
C ASP A 662 -21.25 -3.19 -39.71
N PRO A 663 -22.56 -2.84 -39.84
CA PRO A 663 -23.46 -2.75 -38.67
C PRO A 663 -23.52 -4.04 -37.86
N ASP A 664 -23.35 -5.18 -38.52
CA ASP A 664 -23.38 -6.50 -37.89
C ASP A 664 -22.02 -6.99 -37.35
N PHE A 665 -20.98 -6.13 -37.34
CA PHE A 665 -19.64 -6.55 -36.95
C PHE A 665 -19.63 -7.26 -35.58
N PHE A 666 -20.38 -6.75 -34.62
CA PHE A 666 -20.42 -7.29 -33.26
C PHE A 666 -21.13 -8.64 -33.15
N ARG A 667 -21.92 -9.02 -34.15
CA ARG A 667 -22.54 -10.35 -34.22
C ARG A 667 -21.60 -11.41 -34.76
N LYS A 668 -20.58 -10.99 -35.54
CA LYS A 668 -19.67 -11.87 -36.29
C LYS A 668 -18.29 -11.97 -35.65
N GLN A 669 -17.97 -11.05 -34.72
CA GLN A 669 -16.63 -10.90 -34.18
C GLN A 669 -16.69 -10.58 -32.68
N ASP A 670 -15.77 -11.14 -31.95
CA ASP A 670 -15.47 -10.71 -30.59
C ASP A 670 -14.45 -9.57 -30.63
N ILE A 671 -14.57 -8.65 -29.71
CA ILE A 671 -13.68 -7.51 -29.57
C ILE A 671 -12.98 -7.59 -28.22
N HIS A 672 -11.69 -7.39 -28.25
CA HIS A 672 -10.87 -7.27 -27.05
C HIS A 672 -10.17 -5.90 -27.05
N ILE A 673 -10.41 -5.11 -26.00
CA ILE A 673 -9.62 -3.90 -25.72
C ILE A 673 -8.65 -4.20 -24.58
N HIS A 674 -7.40 -3.88 -24.82
CA HIS A 674 -6.33 -4.01 -23.86
C HIS A 674 -5.68 -2.66 -23.61
N VAL A 675 -5.48 -2.32 -22.32
CA VAL A 675 -4.71 -1.15 -21.93
C VAL A 675 -3.44 -1.62 -21.23
N PRO A 676 -2.30 -1.63 -21.93
CA PRO A 676 -1.02 -2.11 -21.39
C PRO A 676 -0.61 -1.44 -20.08
N SER A 677 0.43 -1.97 -19.42
CA SER A 677 0.91 -1.53 -18.09
C SER A 677 -0.02 -1.96 -16.95
N GLY A 678 -0.36 -3.25 -16.89
CA GLY A 678 -1.26 -3.84 -15.88
C GLY A 678 -0.82 -3.71 -14.42
N ALA A 679 0.43 -3.30 -14.16
CA ALA A 679 0.94 -3.06 -12.80
C ALA A 679 0.37 -1.79 -12.14
N VAL A 680 -0.22 -0.88 -12.92
CA VAL A 680 -0.80 0.37 -12.42
C VAL A 680 -2.31 0.33 -12.63
N PRO A 681 -3.12 0.45 -11.54
CA PRO A 681 -4.55 0.61 -11.65
C PRO A 681 -4.90 1.86 -12.49
N LYS A 682 -5.90 1.72 -13.37
CA LYS A 682 -6.34 2.80 -14.25
C LYS A 682 -7.83 3.00 -14.08
N ASP A 683 -8.24 4.20 -13.74
CA ASP A 683 -9.63 4.57 -13.64
C ASP A 683 -9.87 5.99 -14.15
N GLY A 684 -11.10 6.27 -14.55
CA GLY A 684 -11.53 7.59 -15.00
C GLY A 684 -12.12 7.62 -16.42
N PRO A 685 -13.02 8.58 -16.69
CA PRO A 685 -13.77 8.66 -17.93
C PRO A 685 -12.98 9.34 -19.08
N SER A 686 -11.87 10.00 -18.79
CA SER A 686 -11.15 10.89 -19.74
C SER A 686 -10.47 10.17 -20.92
N ALA A 687 -10.46 8.85 -20.97
CA ALA A 687 -9.93 8.06 -22.07
C ALA A 687 -11.01 7.70 -23.12
N GLY A 688 -12.26 8.11 -22.93
CA GLY A 688 -13.38 7.74 -23.80
C GLY A 688 -13.18 8.06 -25.28
N ALA A 689 -12.69 9.25 -25.59
CA ALA A 689 -12.37 9.65 -26.96
C ALA A 689 -11.32 8.74 -27.62
N ALA A 690 -10.28 8.35 -26.87
CA ALA A 690 -9.24 7.45 -27.36
C ALA A 690 -9.76 6.00 -27.54
N MET A 691 -10.68 5.56 -26.69
CA MET A 691 -11.32 4.25 -26.80
C MET A 691 -12.18 4.14 -28.08
N VAL A 692 -13.00 5.16 -28.35
CA VAL A 692 -13.78 5.23 -29.60
C VAL A 692 -12.84 5.23 -30.80
N THR A 693 -11.78 6.04 -30.76
CA THR A 693 -10.82 6.14 -31.84
C THR A 693 -10.13 4.80 -32.11
N ALA A 694 -9.73 4.05 -31.07
CA ALA A 694 -9.14 2.72 -31.23
C ALA A 694 -10.15 1.73 -31.86
N LEU A 695 -11.41 1.74 -31.43
CA LEU A 695 -12.46 0.88 -31.98
C LEU A 695 -12.77 1.21 -33.44
N VAL A 696 -12.96 2.49 -33.77
CA VAL A 696 -13.25 2.92 -35.13
C VAL A 696 -12.04 2.67 -36.05
N SER A 697 -10.82 2.94 -35.56
CA SER A 697 -9.57 2.61 -36.29
C SER A 697 -9.49 1.11 -36.64
N LEU A 698 -9.74 0.23 -35.65
CA LEU A 698 -9.75 -1.22 -35.84
C LEU A 698 -10.76 -1.66 -36.90
N LEU A 699 -11.98 -1.18 -36.77
CA LEU A 699 -13.12 -1.67 -37.54
C LEU A 699 -13.14 -1.10 -38.96
N SER A 700 -12.71 0.16 -39.13
CA SER A 700 -12.58 0.80 -40.44
C SER A 700 -11.27 0.44 -41.16
N GLY A 701 -10.29 -0.13 -40.46
CA GLY A 701 -8.96 -0.43 -41.00
C GLY A 701 -8.09 0.81 -41.21
N ARG A 702 -8.46 1.96 -40.65
CA ARG A 702 -7.74 3.25 -40.79
C ARG A 702 -6.85 3.48 -39.55
N PRO A 703 -5.50 3.50 -39.67
CA PRO A 703 -4.61 3.76 -38.55
C PRO A 703 -4.82 5.16 -37.98
N VAL A 704 -4.46 5.34 -36.73
CA VAL A 704 -4.36 6.66 -36.12
C VAL A 704 -3.10 7.37 -36.65
N LYS A 705 -3.13 8.69 -36.76
CA LYS A 705 -1.94 9.48 -37.12
C LYS A 705 -0.83 9.29 -36.08
N ASP A 706 0.39 9.24 -36.53
CA ASP A 706 1.55 9.19 -35.65
C ASP A 706 1.71 10.49 -34.85
N ARG A 707 2.34 10.38 -33.69
CA ARG A 707 2.60 11.50 -32.77
C ARG A 707 1.37 12.33 -32.37
N LEU A 708 0.18 11.72 -32.42
CA LEU A 708 -1.07 12.30 -31.99
C LEU A 708 -1.56 11.59 -30.73
N ALA A 709 -1.96 12.35 -29.74
CA ALA A 709 -2.63 11.87 -28.55
C ALA A 709 -3.94 12.61 -28.31
N MET A 710 -4.83 12.04 -27.54
CA MET A 710 -6.13 12.62 -27.26
C MET A 710 -6.57 12.35 -25.84
N THR A 711 -7.44 13.20 -25.34
CA THR A 711 -8.14 12.99 -24.07
C THR A 711 -9.50 13.67 -24.15
N GLY A 712 -10.49 13.10 -23.51
CA GLY A 712 -11.86 13.64 -23.49
C GLY A 712 -12.80 12.58 -22.95
N GLU A 713 -13.69 12.98 -22.07
CA GLU A 713 -14.81 12.16 -21.65
C GLU A 713 -15.86 12.19 -22.75
N MET A 714 -16.49 11.07 -23.02
CA MET A 714 -17.48 10.96 -24.09
C MET A 714 -18.89 10.77 -23.57
N THR A 715 -19.88 11.31 -24.28
CA THR A 715 -21.28 10.99 -24.08
C THR A 715 -21.80 10.04 -25.16
N LEU A 716 -22.92 9.36 -24.89
CA LEU A 716 -23.58 8.52 -25.91
C LEU A 716 -24.11 9.31 -27.11
N SER A 717 -24.31 10.63 -26.95
CA SER A 717 -24.67 11.53 -28.05
C SER A 717 -23.49 11.95 -28.93
N GLY A 718 -22.25 11.59 -28.53
CA GLY A 718 -21.03 11.92 -29.26
C GLY A 718 -20.39 13.25 -28.91
N ILE A 719 -20.82 13.88 -27.83
CA ILE A 719 -20.20 15.11 -27.30
C ILE A 719 -18.96 14.72 -26.49
N VAL A 720 -17.90 15.53 -26.61
CA VAL A 720 -16.67 15.39 -25.84
C VAL A 720 -16.67 16.40 -24.72
N LEU A 721 -16.72 15.90 -23.48
CA LEU A 721 -16.79 16.71 -22.26
C LEU A 721 -15.40 17.12 -21.77
N PRO A 722 -15.31 18.25 -21.02
CA PRO A 722 -14.04 18.74 -20.48
C PRO A 722 -13.46 17.77 -19.44
N ILE A 723 -12.13 17.84 -19.27
CA ILE A 723 -11.37 16.96 -18.39
C ILE A 723 -10.47 17.75 -17.46
N GLY A 724 -10.08 17.15 -16.35
CA GLY A 724 -9.10 17.69 -15.41
C GLY A 724 -7.65 17.36 -15.78
N GLY A 725 -6.70 18.09 -15.16
CA GLY A 725 -5.25 17.86 -15.31
C GLY A 725 -4.73 18.13 -16.70
N VAL A 726 -5.23 19.17 -17.36
CA VAL A 726 -4.86 19.53 -18.75
C VAL A 726 -3.37 19.79 -18.88
N LYS A 727 -2.79 20.61 -17.98
CA LYS A 727 -1.37 20.95 -17.99
C LYS A 727 -0.49 19.69 -17.90
N GLU A 728 -0.76 18.84 -16.92
CA GLU A 728 0.00 17.61 -16.69
C GLU A 728 -0.10 16.66 -17.88
N LYS A 729 -1.29 16.49 -18.44
CA LYS A 729 -1.53 15.64 -19.61
C LYS A 729 -0.77 16.12 -20.84
N VAL A 730 -0.78 17.43 -21.11
CA VAL A 730 -0.03 18.02 -22.23
C VAL A 730 1.48 17.89 -22.00
N LEU A 731 1.97 18.13 -20.78
CA LEU A 731 3.37 17.90 -20.43
C LEU A 731 3.77 16.42 -20.55
N GLY A 732 2.86 15.50 -20.19
CA GLY A 732 3.04 14.07 -20.43
C GLY A 732 3.18 13.73 -21.91
N ALA A 733 2.30 14.30 -22.76
CA ALA A 733 2.36 14.17 -24.20
C ALA A 733 3.69 14.70 -24.76
N LYS A 734 4.13 15.87 -24.29
CA LYS A 734 5.42 16.47 -24.70
C LYS A 734 6.60 15.56 -24.40
N ARG A 735 6.66 14.99 -23.18
CA ARG A 735 7.71 14.02 -22.80
C ARG A 735 7.69 12.76 -23.65
N ALA A 736 6.53 12.38 -24.15
CA ALA A 736 6.35 11.21 -24.99
C ALA A 736 6.64 11.49 -26.50
N GLY A 737 7.04 12.71 -26.86
CA GLY A 737 7.32 13.08 -28.25
C GLY A 737 6.08 13.28 -29.12
N ILE A 738 4.91 13.46 -28.54
CA ILE A 738 3.66 13.80 -29.21
C ILE A 738 3.77 15.21 -29.79
N LYS A 739 3.25 15.39 -31.00
CA LYS A 739 3.26 16.68 -31.70
C LYS A 739 1.89 17.35 -31.82
N GLU A 740 0.82 16.56 -31.72
CA GLU A 740 -0.55 17.05 -31.76
C GLU A 740 -1.37 16.42 -30.64
N VAL A 741 -2.11 17.27 -29.91
CA VAL A 741 -2.99 16.82 -28.83
C VAL A 741 -4.41 17.29 -29.11
N LEU A 742 -5.36 16.37 -29.13
CA LEU A 742 -6.78 16.68 -29.22
C LEU A 742 -7.34 16.88 -27.80
N LEU A 743 -7.90 18.05 -27.54
CA LEU A 743 -8.51 18.41 -26.27
C LEU A 743 -9.97 18.82 -26.46
N PRO A 744 -10.84 18.61 -25.45
CA PRO A 744 -12.18 19.17 -25.47
C PRO A 744 -12.15 20.69 -25.60
N ALA A 745 -13.05 21.27 -26.39
CA ALA A 745 -13.08 22.73 -26.62
C ALA A 745 -13.29 23.50 -25.31
N ASP A 746 -14.08 22.97 -24.39
CA ASP A 746 -14.33 23.59 -23.10
C ASP A 746 -13.12 23.64 -22.16
N ASN A 747 -12.01 22.97 -22.52
CA ASN A 747 -10.73 23.10 -21.82
C ASN A 747 -9.82 24.21 -22.37
N GLU A 748 -10.24 24.96 -23.40
CA GLU A 748 -9.47 26.08 -23.94
C GLU A 748 -9.07 27.11 -22.87
N PRO A 749 -9.95 27.54 -21.94
CA PRO A 749 -9.56 28.44 -20.87
C PRO A 749 -8.42 27.92 -19.98
N ASN A 750 -8.42 26.59 -19.72
CA ASN A 750 -7.36 25.95 -18.93
C ASN A 750 -6.00 25.98 -19.67
N VAL A 751 -6.03 25.76 -20.99
CA VAL A 751 -4.83 25.81 -21.82
C VAL A 751 -4.25 27.23 -21.83
N VAL A 752 -5.09 28.25 -22.03
CA VAL A 752 -4.67 29.66 -22.03
C VAL A 752 -4.11 30.10 -20.68
N ALA A 753 -4.72 29.62 -19.58
CA ALA A 753 -4.31 29.99 -18.23
C ALA A 753 -2.99 29.32 -17.78
N ASP A 754 -2.73 28.10 -18.22
CA ASP A 754 -1.69 27.25 -17.60
C ASP A 754 -0.58 26.81 -18.55
N LEU A 755 -0.74 27.01 -19.87
CA LEU A 755 0.20 26.56 -20.91
C LEU A 755 0.65 27.75 -21.74
N THR A 756 1.77 28.37 -21.35
CA THR A 756 2.38 29.42 -22.14
C THR A 756 2.94 28.89 -23.48
N PRO A 757 3.12 29.73 -24.52
CA PRO A 757 3.73 29.30 -25.79
C PRO A 757 5.08 28.59 -25.60
N GLU A 758 5.87 29.02 -24.59
CA GLU A 758 7.16 28.41 -24.27
C GLU A 758 7.01 26.99 -23.71
N ILE A 759 5.99 26.77 -22.87
CA ILE A 759 5.66 25.44 -22.33
C ILE A 759 5.17 24.52 -23.45
N LEU A 760 4.29 25.00 -24.32
CA LEU A 760 3.78 24.22 -25.44
C LEU A 760 4.90 23.83 -26.41
N GLY A 761 5.78 24.81 -26.78
CA GLY A 761 6.83 24.58 -27.77
C GLY A 761 6.24 24.10 -29.10
N ASP A 762 6.64 22.89 -29.53
CA ASP A 762 6.23 22.31 -30.82
C ASP A 762 4.87 21.59 -30.79
N ILE A 763 4.19 21.54 -29.66
CA ILE A 763 2.91 20.84 -29.56
C ILE A 763 1.79 21.70 -30.12
N LYS A 764 1.08 21.14 -31.06
CA LYS A 764 -0.18 21.69 -31.57
C LYS A 764 -1.35 21.22 -30.75
N ILE A 765 -2.11 22.14 -30.19
CA ILE A 765 -3.40 21.81 -29.56
C ILE A 765 -4.52 21.97 -30.60
N THR A 766 -5.36 20.96 -30.71
CA THR A 766 -6.55 20.99 -31.56
C THR A 766 -7.77 20.75 -30.66
N TYR A 767 -8.67 21.73 -30.65
CA TYR A 767 -9.89 21.65 -29.84
C TYR A 767 -11.00 20.92 -30.59
N VAL A 768 -11.70 20.04 -29.88
CA VAL A 768 -12.78 19.20 -30.44
C VAL A 768 -14.00 19.26 -29.55
N ARG A 769 -15.20 19.23 -30.15
CA ARG A 769 -16.50 19.22 -29.46
C ARG A 769 -17.21 17.90 -29.59
N THR A 770 -16.96 17.18 -30.66
CA THR A 770 -17.65 15.95 -30.97
C THR A 770 -16.66 14.82 -31.28
N LEU A 771 -17.12 13.59 -31.13
CA LEU A 771 -16.36 12.39 -31.51
C LEU A 771 -16.10 12.34 -33.01
N ASP A 772 -17.02 12.89 -33.84
CA ASP A 772 -16.84 12.99 -35.27
C ASP A 772 -15.60 13.85 -35.59
N GLU A 773 -15.43 14.99 -34.93
CA GLU A 773 -14.23 15.85 -35.09
C GLU A 773 -12.97 15.12 -34.60
N VAL A 774 -13.04 14.41 -33.46
CA VAL A 774 -11.91 13.61 -32.97
C VAL A 774 -11.48 12.61 -34.04
N LEU A 775 -12.40 11.87 -34.64
CA LEU A 775 -12.10 10.84 -35.62
C LEU A 775 -11.58 11.42 -36.94
N GLU A 776 -12.10 12.57 -37.37
CA GLU A 776 -11.62 13.29 -38.56
C GLU A 776 -10.16 13.73 -38.40
N HIS A 777 -9.82 14.26 -37.20
CA HIS A 777 -8.47 14.69 -36.89
C HIS A 777 -7.52 13.53 -36.64
N ALA A 778 -8.00 12.45 -36.00
CA ALA A 778 -7.14 11.36 -35.52
C ALA A 778 -6.83 10.32 -36.60
N LEU A 779 -7.81 9.97 -37.46
CA LEU A 779 -7.64 8.85 -38.39
C LEU A 779 -6.96 9.28 -39.70
N GLN A 780 -6.11 8.42 -40.23
CA GLN A 780 -5.54 8.57 -41.58
C GLN A 780 -6.65 8.40 -42.63
N LYS A 781 -6.51 9.08 -43.78
CA LYS A 781 -7.52 9.02 -44.84
C LYS A 781 -7.58 7.64 -45.54
N GLU A 782 -6.43 6.97 -45.67
CA GLU A 782 -6.32 5.67 -46.30
C GLU A 782 -6.44 4.52 -45.29
N ALA A 783 -7.25 3.53 -45.61
CA ALA A 783 -7.29 2.29 -44.87
C ALA A 783 -6.10 1.40 -45.25
N VAL A 784 -5.37 0.93 -44.25
CA VAL A 784 -4.34 -0.11 -44.51
C VAL A 784 -5.07 -1.45 -44.63
N THR A 785 -4.97 -2.07 -45.80
CA THR A 785 -5.52 -3.42 -46.01
C THR A 785 -4.88 -4.34 -44.96
N PRO A 786 -5.63 -4.97 -44.04
CA PRO A 786 -5.03 -5.89 -43.10
C PRO A 786 -4.36 -7.02 -43.85
N PRO A 787 -3.19 -7.54 -43.43
CA PRO A 787 -2.55 -8.67 -44.08
C PRO A 787 -3.57 -9.80 -44.20
N ILE A 788 -3.73 -10.31 -45.41
CA ILE A 788 -4.64 -11.43 -45.66
C ILE A 788 -4.12 -12.60 -44.82
N VAL A 789 -4.82 -12.91 -43.74
CA VAL A 789 -4.59 -14.18 -43.06
C VAL A 789 -4.99 -15.27 -44.04
N PRO A 790 -4.08 -16.15 -44.42
CA PRO A 790 -4.40 -17.25 -45.35
C PRO A 790 -5.62 -17.99 -44.81
N GLN A 791 -6.67 -18.08 -45.60
CA GLN A 791 -7.82 -18.89 -45.21
C GLN A 791 -7.31 -20.33 -45.05
N PRO A 792 -7.55 -21.02 -43.95
CA PRO A 792 -7.26 -22.45 -43.90
C PRO A 792 -8.04 -23.11 -45.01
N GLU A 793 -7.33 -23.85 -45.86
CA GLU A 793 -7.96 -24.61 -46.94
C GLU A 793 -9.19 -25.36 -46.40
N PRO A 794 -10.30 -25.36 -47.11
CA PRO A 794 -11.49 -26.09 -46.71
C PRO A 794 -11.10 -27.56 -46.54
N LYS A 795 -11.23 -28.10 -45.32
CA LYS A 795 -11.00 -29.52 -45.05
C LYS A 795 -11.74 -30.34 -46.11
N PRO A 796 -11.10 -31.28 -46.77
CA PRO A 796 -11.77 -32.12 -47.77
C PRO A 796 -12.97 -32.81 -47.14
N LYS A 797 -14.13 -32.70 -47.76
CA LYS A 797 -15.35 -33.40 -47.35
C LYS A 797 -14.99 -34.89 -47.22
N ARG A 798 -15.08 -35.43 -46.01
CA ARG A 798 -15.01 -36.89 -45.83
C ARG A 798 -16.12 -37.51 -46.68
N VAL A 799 -15.72 -38.19 -47.71
CA VAL A 799 -16.60 -39.10 -48.49
C VAL A 799 -16.92 -40.25 -47.50
N GLY A 800 -18.20 -40.36 -47.13
CA GLY A 800 -18.65 -41.44 -46.28
C GLY A 800 -18.45 -42.79 -47.00
N PRO A 801 -18.18 -43.88 -46.24
CA PRO A 801 -18.01 -45.18 -46.86
C PRO A 801 -19.35 -45.62 -47.48
N ASP A 802 -19.26 -46.05 -48.74
CA ASP A 802 -20.36 -46.64 -49.53
C ASP A 802 -21.08 -47.76 -48.78
N SER A 803 -22.39 -47.77 -48.89
CA SER A 803 -23.28 -48.83 -48.44
C SER A 803 -22.85 -50.18 -49.04
N PRO A 804 -22.94 -51.32 -48.29
CA PRO A 804 -22.58 -52.59 -48.81
C PRO A 804 -23.62 -53.06 -49.84
N ARG A 805 -23.13 -53.45 -51.02
CA ARG A 805 -23.87 -54.21 -52.04
C ARG A 805 -24.39 -55.49 -51.42
N ALA A 806 -25.71 -55.69 -51.57
CA ALA A 806 -26.36 -56.99 -51.38
C ALA A 806 -25.74 -57.97 -52.37
N ILE A 807 -25.26 -59.10 -51.92
CA ILE A 807 -24.96 -60.28 -52.68
C ILE A 807 -25.86 -61.39 -52.15
N HIS A 808 -26.45 -62.08 -53.09
CA HIS A 808 -27.31 -63.27 -52.95
C HIS A 808 -26.91 -64.26 -51.89
#